data_ba16c1143a5f92d12d1f08d5a83420d7
#
_entry.id   ba16c1143a5f92d12d1f08d5a83420d7
#
_cell.length_a   1.000
_cell.length_b   1.000
_cell.length_c   1.000
_cell.angle_alpha   90.00
_cell.angle_beta   90.00
_cell.angle_gamma   90.00
#
_symmetry.space_group_name_H-M   'P 1'
#
loop_
_entity.id
_entity.type
_entity.pdbx_description
1 polymer ?
#
loop_
_entity_poly.entity_id
_entity_poly.type
_entity_poly.pdbx_seq_one_letter_code
_entity_poly.pdbx_strand_id
1 'polypeptide(L)'
;MSTIYLCIVIFLLCLAVFDLFVGVSNDAVNFLQSAIGAKVAKFRTVLIIASCGVVLGAIMSSGMMDIARHGIMSPDHFTFEEVMTLFLAVMVTDVIILDVFNTLGMPTSTTVSLVFELLGGAFILSTLKMWGDPSLNYSVLLNSDKALEVIIGIFASVAIAFFFGVIVMWISRVVFTFNYKKHSRYSIAIFGGIAFTALSYFILMKGLGKSPYLPAEWRDYISDNIGMLLVVTFVVSAIVMEFLHLCRINIFKFTVLMGTFGLAMAFAGNDLVNFIGVPLAGLSSYQDYMANANGAAPDAFMMTSLMESAKTTPAFLLIAGAIMIVAMATSKKAQNVIKTSVDLSRQDEGDEMFGSSSAARVIVRNCQNADSWLNHFLPQNLKNWINSRFNKNDVELEESAAFDVVRAAVNLVLASMLITIGTNLKLPLSTTYVTFMVAMGTSLADRAWSRESAVFRVTGVLSVIGGWFITAGVAFFACAVVCLAMHFGGIVVQSAFIALVIFMLIRSNIQYNKKQKEVSKGSTFQLMMRSRDPEIVWELLRRQVSRTQSYVCHFALAEFNLIMDGLANENTRDLRHANKELKKEQDMLKKFRRQEMLGLKRSPMEVAIERNTWFHLGANSNQQFIYSLRRMLDPIKEHVDNNFNPLPEEYVKEFAPIRQKINDLMQMTAEQIETDRYENYREILAEADACKDELSVVRKKHIDRIQHTKDNTLMQISLVYLNVLQESQEFLSVMRHQLRAAKKFMEK
;
A
#
# COMPACT_ATOMS: atom_id res chain seq x y z
N MET A 1 -3.45 -27.46 -35.56
CA MET A 1 -2.83 -26.21 -35.05
C MET A 1 -3.83 -25.09 -34.80
N SER A 2 -4.80 -24.80 -35.68
CA SER A 2 -5.81 -23.74 -35.46
C SER A 2 -6.59 -23.86 -34.14
N THR A 3 -6.95 -25.09 -33.74
CA THR A 3 -7.67 -25.34 -32.47
C THR A 3 -6.88 -24.95 -31.24
N ILE A 4 -5.55 -25.06 -31.24
CA ILE A 4 -4.68 -24.71 -30.12
C ILE A 4 -4.64 -23.19 -29.94
N TYR A 5 -4.46 -22.45 -31.02
CA TYR A 5 -4.49 -20.99 -30.95
C TYR A 5 -5.87 -20.45 -30.59
N LEU A 6 -6.95 -21.13 -30.97
CA LEU A 6 -8.28 -20.82 -30.50
C LEU A 6 -8.38 -20.98 -28.96
N CYS A 7 -7.82 -22.06 -28.40
CA CYS A 7 -7.76 -22.24 -26.95
C CYS A 7 -6.93 -21.14 -26.25
N ILE A 8 -5.81 -20.73 -26.86
CA ILE A 8 -5.00 -19.63 -26.35
C ILE A 8 -5.81 -18.32 -26.37
N VAL A 9 -6.53 -18.00 -27.44
CA VAL A 9 -7.37 -16.78 -27.51
C VAL A 9 -8.49 -16.83 -26.47
N ILE A 10 -9.18 -17.96 -26.31
CA ILE A 10 -10.20 -18.10 -25.26
C ILE A 10 -9.58 -17.89 -23.89
N PHE A 11 -8.40 -18.43 -23.64
CA PHE A 11 -7.69 -18.23 -22.39
C PHE A 11 -7.29 -16.77 -22.16
N LEU A 12 -6.77 -16.08 -23.20
CA LEU A 12 -6.49 -14.64 -23.15
C LEU A 12 -7.73 -13.83 -22.78
N LEU A 13 -8.88 -14.14 -23.34
CA LEU A 13 -10.14 -13.48 -23.00
C LEU A 13 -10.58 -13.81 -21.56
N CYS A 14 -10.37 -15.02 -21.07
CA CYS A 14 -10.58 -15.37 -19.68
C CYS A 14 -9.63 -14.58 -18.75
N LEU A 15 -8.34 -14.49 -19.11
CA LEU A 15 -7.39 -13.68 -18.37
C LEU A 15 -7.78 -12.20 -18.36
N ALA A 16 -8.30 -11.66 -19.47
CA ALA A 16 -8.81 -10.29 -19.52
C ALA A 16 -9.90 -10.05 -18.48
N VAL A 17 -10.82 -11.01 -18.26
CA VAL A 17 -11.85 -10.90 -17.22
C VAL A 17 -11.23 -10.89 -15.82
N PHE A 18 -10.24 -11.77 -15.57
CA PHE A 18 -9.52 -11.81 -14.31
C PHE A 18 -8.71 -10.54 -14.08
N ASP A 19 -8.04 -10.06 -15.11
CA ASP A 19 -7.22 -8.86 -15.04
C ASP A 19 -8.07 -7.60 -14.82
N LEU A 20 -9.21 -7.46 -15.48
CA LEU A 20 -10.20 -6.43 -15.18
C LEU A 20 -10.62 -6.46 -13.70
N PHE A 21 -10.83 -7.66 -13.13
CA PHE A 21 -11.24 -7.79 -11.74
C PHE A 21 -10.10 -7.42 -10.78
N VAL A 22 -8.89 -7.90 -11.04
CA VAL A 22 -7.71 -7.68 -10.20
C VAL A 22 -7.20 -6.25 -10.33
N GLY A 23 -7.06 -5.74 -11.55
CA GLY A 23 -6.55 -4.40 -11.85
C GLY A 23 -7.49 -3.31 -11.36
N VAL A 24 -8.80 -3.42 -11.61
CA VAL A 24 -9.78 -2.47 -11.06
C VAL A 24 -9.79 -2.52 -9.52
N SER A 25 -9.52 -3.67 -8.92
CA SER A 25 -9.37 -3.76 -7.45
C SER A 25 -8.19 -2.94 -6.92
N ASN A 26 -7.13 -2.76 -7.73
CA ASN A 26 -6.02 -1.86 -7.42
C ASN A 26 -6.38 -0.40 -7.74
N ASP A 27 -6.95 -0.13 -8.90
CA ASP A 27 -7.06 1.22 -9.47
C ASP A 27 -8.31 1.98 -9.03
N ALA A 28 -9.32 1.31 -8.47
CA ALA A 28 -10.52 1.95 -7.92
C ALA A 28 -10.19 3.01 -6.84
N VAL A 29 -9.04 2.88 -6.17
CA VAL A 29 -8.53 3.88 -5.23
C VAL A 29 -8.39 5.26 -5.87
N ASN A 30 -8.01 5.34 -7.13
CA ASN A 30 -7.69 6.57 -7.84
C ASN A 30 -8.84 7.58 -7.81
N PHE A 31 -10.07 7.13 -8.00
CA PHE A 31 -11.25 7.99 -8.05
C PHE A 31 -12.18 7.85 -6.83
N LEU A 32 -12.03 6.82 -5.99
CA LEU A 32 -12.86 6.62 -4.80
C LEU A 32 -12.24 7.22 -3.52
N GLN A 33 -10.90 7.26 -3.40
CA GLN A 33 -10.21 7.62 -2.16
C GLN A 33 -10.60 8.99 -1.61
N SER A 34 -10.74 10.00 -2.49
CA SER A 34 -11.01 11.39 -2.05
C SER A 34 -12.45 11.56 -1.57
N ALA A 35 -13.43 10.97 -2.25
CA ALA A 35 -14.82 11.01 -1.82
C ALA A 35 -15.06 10.20 -0.53
N ILE A 36 -14.40 9.05 -0.39
CA ILE A 36 -14.49 8.19 0.80
C ILE A 36 -13.73 8.82 1.97
N GLY A 37 -12.53 9.35 1.73
CA GLY A 37 -11.68 9.98 2.74
C GLY A 37 -12.32 11.22 3.35
N ALA A 38 -13.01 12.04 2.56
CA ALA A 38 -13.75 13.21 3.02
C ALA A 38 -15.20 12.90 3.44
N LYS A 39 -15.66 11.64 3.33
CA LYS A 39 -17.04 11.22 3.67
C LYS A 39 -18.15 12.07 3.07
N VAL A 40 -17.99 12.42 1.80
CA VAL A 40 -18.89 13.33 1.09
C VAL A 40 -20.29 12.75 0.95
N ALA A 41 -20.39 11.44 0.73
CA ALA A 41 -21.64 10.70 0.58
C ALA A 41 -21.49 9.25 1.09
N LYS A 42 -22.61 8.52 1.15
CA LYS A 42 -22.57 7.07 1.45
C LYS A 42 -21.79 6.34 0.37
N PHE A 43 -21.04 5.30 0.75
CA PHE A 43 -20.24 4.50 -0.17
C PHE A 43 -21.00 4.05 -1.42
N ARG A 44 -22.27 3.61 -1.26
CA ARG A 44 -23.11 3.21 -2.40
C ARG A 44 -23.37 4.33 -3.39
N THR A 45 -23.58 5.57 -2.92
CA THR A 45 -23.80 6.73 -3.79
C THR A 45 -22.53 7.07 -4.58
N VAL A 46 -21.37 7.07 -3.92
CA VAL A 46 -20.07 7.29 -4.56
C VAL A 46 -19.82 6.22 -5.62
N LEU A 47 -20.12 4.96 -5.31
CA LEU A 47 -19.94 3.83 -6.22
C LEU A 47 -20.85 3.94 -7.47
N ILE A 48 -22.13 4.33 -7.30
CA ILE A 48 -23.05 4.53 -8.43
C ILE A 48 -22.54 5.62 -9.36
N ILE A 49 -22.09 6.75 -8.81
CA ILE A 49 -21.58 7.88 -9.59
C ILE A 49 -20.29 7.47 -10.34
N ALA A 50 -19.37 6.78 -9.66
CA ALA A 50 -18.17 6.25 -10.30
C ALA A 50 -18.52 5.24 -11.41
N SER A 51 -19.51 4.36 -11.18
CA SER A 51 -19.97 3.38 -12.17
C SER A 51 -20.50 4.04 -13.45
N CYS A 52 -21.26 5.13 -13.31
CA CYS A 52 -21.71 5.91 -14.47
C CYS A 52 -20.51 6.49 -15.26
N GLY A 53 -19.50 6.99 -14.56
CA GLY A 53 -18.25 7.46 -15.17
C GLY A 53 -17.53 6.34 -15.94
N VAL A 54 -17.38 5.17 -15.31
CA VAL A 54 -16.72 4.00 -15.91
C VAL A 54 -17.40 3.57 -17.21
N VAL A 55 -18.72 3.49 -17.23
CA VAL A 55 -19.47 3.10 -18.47
C VAL A 55 -19.19 4.06 -19.60
N LEU A 56 -19.29 5.35 -19.33
CA LEU A 56 -19.04 6.37 -20.38
C LEU A 56 -17.58 6.35 -20.83
N GLY A 57 -16.64 6.25 -19.90
CA GLY A 57 -15.21 6.16 -20.22
C GLY A 57 -14.86 4.92 -21.03
N ALA A 58 -15.46 3.77 -20.69
CA ALA A 58 -15.24 2.52 -21.42
C ALA A 58 -15.67 2.63 -22.91
N ILE A 59 -16.84 3.20 -23.17
CA ILE A 59 -17.33 3.41 -24.54
C ILE A 59 -16.35 4.28 -25.36
N MET A 60 -15.66 5.21 -24.69
CA MET A 60 -14.77 6.18 -25.33
C MET A 60 -13.30 5.72 -25.41
N SER A 61 -12.97 4.51 -24.93
CA SER A 61 -11.58 4.05 -24.79
C SER A 61 -10.96 3.46 -26.08
N SER A 62 -11.71 3.30 -27.16
CA SER A 62 -11.26 2.61 -28.39
C SER A 62 -9.94 3.14 -28.96
N GLY A 63 -9.68 4.44 -28.87
CA GLY A 63 -8.49 5.09 -29.43
C GLY A 63 -7.17 4.80 -28.71
N MET A 64 -7.21 4.18 -27.51
CA MET A 64 -6.01 3.81 -26.77
C MET A 64 -5.52 2.38 -27.03
N MET A 65 -6.33 1.55 -27.73
CA MET A 65 -6.02 0.13 -27.99
C MET A 65 -4.77 -0.06 -28.87
N ASP A 66 -4.39 0.98 -29.64
CA ASP A 66 -3.21 0.95 -30.51
C ASP A 66 -1.89 0.76 -29.74
N ILE A 67 -1.83 1.14 -28.46
CA ILE A 67 -0.64 1.00 -27.61
C ILE A 67 -0.25 -0.48 -27.46
N ALA A 68 -1.23 -1.36 -27.25
CA ALA A 68 -0.99 -2.79 -27.10
C ALA A 68 -0.65 -3.48 -28.43
N ARG A 69 -0.98 -2.89 -29.57
CA ARG A 69 -0.78 -3.47 -30.91
C ARG A 69 0.60 -3.15 -31.49
N HIS A 70 0.93 -1.85 -31.59
CA HIS A 70 2.15 -1.36 -32.26
C HIS A 70 2.84 -0.22 -31.49
N GLY A 71 2.43 0.03 -30.26
CA GLY A 71 3.03 1.13 -29.45
C GLY A 71 4.46 0.85 -28.98
N ILE A 72 4.84 -0.42 -28.80
CA ILE A 72 6.13 -0.81 -28.21
C ILE A 72 6.96 -1.65 -29.19
N MET A 73 6.34 -2.53 -29.96
CA MET A 73 6.99 -3.37 -30.97
C MET A 73 6.53 -2.99 -32.37
N SER A 74 7.27 -3.39 -33.39
CA SER A 74 6.91 -3.32 -34.81
C SER A 74 6.39 -4.69 -35.27
N PRO A 75 5.06 -4.94 -35.17
CA PRO A 75 4.50 -6.30 -35.33
C PRO A 75 4.64 -6.88 -36.74
N ASP A 76 4.88 -6.04 -37.76
CA ASP A 76 5.15 -6.43 -39.13
C ASP A 76 6.44 -7.26 -39.31
N HIS A 77 7.32 -7.23 -38.31
CA HIS A 77 8.54 -8.05 -38.27
C HIS A 77 8.38 -9.33 -37.42
N PHE A 78 7.22 -9.59 -36.84
CA PHE A 78 6.98 -10.77 -36.02
C PHE A 78 5.93 -11.69 -36.62
N THR A 79 6.13 -12.99 -36.41
CA THR A 79 5.18 -14.00 -36.88
C THR A 79 3.97 -14.11 -35.96
N PHE A 80 2.90 -14.71 -36.44
CA PHE A 80 1.69 -14.95 -35.65
C PHE A 80 1.98 -15.75 -34.35
N GLU A 81 2.83 -16.78 -34.45
CA GLU A 81 3.22 -17.59 -33.28
C GLU A 81 3.96 -16.79 -32.23
N GLU A 82 4.92 -15.94 -32.65
CA GLU A 82 5.70 -15.08 -31.75
C GLU A 82 4.81 -14.06 -31.05
N VAL A 83 3.91 -13.42 -31.78
CA VAL A 83 2.99 -12.42 -31.22
C VAL A 83 2.01 -13.06 -30.24
N MET A 84 1.46 -14.25 -30.56
CA MET A 84 0.57 -14.95 -29.64
C MET A 84 1.30 -15.42 -28.38
N THR A 85 2.55 -15.84 -28.50
CA THR A 85 3.40 -16.20 -27.35
C THR A 85 3.69 -14.98 -26.48
N LEU A 86 4.00 -13.83 -27.08
CA LEU A 86 4.20 -12.56 -26.37
C LEU A 86 2.94 -12.15 -25.58
N PHE A 87 1.79 -12.14 -26.25
CA PHE A 87 0.54 -11.72 -25.61
C PHE A 87 0.13 -12.65 -24.46
N LEU A 88 0.37 -13.95 -24.59
CA LEU A 88 0.14 -14.89 -23.50
C LEU A 88 1.10 -14.66 -22.34
N ALA A 89 2.39 -14.43 -22.61
CA ALA A 89 3.39 -14.16 -21.60
C ALA A 89 3.08 -12.87 -20.83
N VAL A 90 2.69 -11.81 -21.52
CA VAL A 90 2.28 -10.52 -20.91
C VAL A 90 1.10 -10.74 -19.97
N MET A 91 -0.01 -11.32 -20.44
CA MET A 91 -1.21 -11.48 -19.63
C MET A 91 -1.00 -12.41 -18.42
N VAL A 92 -0.21 -13.47 -18.58
CA VAL A 92 0.17 -14.37 -17.46
C VAL A 92 0.96 -13.61 -16.40
N THR A 93 1.92 -12.81 -16.82
CA THR A 93 2.78 -12.04 -15.91
C THR A 93 2.00 -10.95 -15.19
N ASP A 94 1.20 -10.18 -15.90
CA ASP A 94 0.44 -9.04 -15.36
C ASP A 94 -0.55 -9.47 -14.28
N VAL A 95 -1.37 -10.48 -14.54
CA VAL A 95 -2.32 -11.00 -13.55
C VAL A 95 -1.63 -11.45 -12.27
N ILE A 96 -0.47 -12.09 -12.36
CA ILE A 96 0.30 -12.51 -11.17
C ILE A 96 0.84 -11.32 -10.40
N ILE A 97 1.46 -10.37 -11.10
CA ILE A 97 2.07 -9.18 -10.47
C ILE A 97 1.00 -8.34 -9.76
N LEU A 98 -0.10 -8.03 -10.44
CA LEU A 98 -1.18 -7.23 -9.87
C LEU A 98 -1.84 -7.91 -8.67
N ASP A 99 -2.05 -9.24 -8.70
CA ASP A 99 -2.63 -9.95 -7.56
C ASP A 99 -1.72 -9.91 -6.32
N VAL A 100 -0.40 -10.02 -6.50
CA VAL A 100 0.59 -9.89 -5.43
C VAL A 100 0.54 -8.50 -4.79
N PHE A 101 0.59 -7.42 -5.58
CA PHE A 101 0.54 -6.05 -5.07
C PHE A 101 -0.78 -5.73 -4.37
N ASN A 102 -1.91 -6.19 -4.91
CA ASN A 102 -3.22 -6.04 -4.28
C ASN A 102 -3.31 -6.77 -2.94
N THR A 103 -2.68 -7.95 -2.83
CA THR A 103 -2.64 -8.72 -1.59
C THR A 103 -1.79 -8.02 -0.51
N LEU A 104 -0.76 -7.30 -0.92
CA LEU A 104 0.06 -6.44 -0.06
C LEU A 104 -0.64 -5.13 0.32
N GLY A 105 -1.72 -4.75 -0.39
CA GLY A 105 -2.44 -3.49 -0.20
C GLY A 105 -1.65 -2.27 -0.68
N MET A 106 -0.72 -2.46 -1.61
CA MET A 106 0.11 -1.39 -2.18
C MET A 106 -0.46 -0.94 -3.52
N PRO A 107 -0.73 0.38 -3.71
CA PRO A 107 -1.16 0.90 -4.99
C PRO A 107 -0.01 0.77 -6.01
N THR A 108 -0.27 0.10 -7.13
CA THR A 108 0.65 -0.01 -8.27
C THR A 108 -0.04 0.49 -9.54
N SER A 109 0.67 0.56 -10.65
CA SER A 109 0.15 1.03 -11.92
C SER A 109 0.02 -0.12 -12.91
N THR A 110 -1.19 -0.35 -13.35
CA THR A 110 -1.50 -1.31 -14.43
C THR A 110 -0.87 -0.88 -15.77
N THR A 111 -0.86 0.42 -16.07
CA THR A 111 -0.20 0.95 -17.28
C THR A 111 1.30 0.65 -17.26
N VAL A 112 1.96 0.84 -16.12
CA VAL A 112 3.41 0.57 -15.99
C VAL A 112 3.68 -0.91 -16.11
N SER A 113 2.90 -1.77 -15.45
CA SER A 113 3.01 -3.22 -15.55
C SER A 113 2.96 -3.65 -17.02
N LEU A 114 1.86 -3.33 -17.72
CA LEU A 114 1.66 -3.70 -19.12
C LEU A 114 2.77 -3.19 -20.04
N VAL A 115 3.17 -1.92 -19.94
CA VAL A 115 4.20 -1.31 -20.81
C VAL A 115 5.54 -2.02 -20.63
N PHE A 116 5.95 -2.27 -19.38
CA PHE A 116 7.23 -2.94 -19.11
C PHE A 116 7.19 -4.44 -19.41
N GLU A 117 6.05 -5.10 -19.31
CA GLU A 117 5.87 -6.49 -19.74
C GLU A 117 5.95 -6.64 -21.26
N LEU A 118 5.24 -5.78 -22.00
CA LEU A 118 5.33 -5.73 -23.45
C LEU A 118 6.77 -5.45 -23.90
N LEU A 119 7.45 -4.50 -23.24
CA LEU A 119 8.83 -4.17 -23.55
C LEU A 119 9.77 -5.34 -23.23
N GLY A 120 9.60 -6.03 -22.10
CA GLY A 120 10.42 -7.18 -21.72
C GLY A 120 10.25 -8.37 -22.64
N GLY A 121 9.00 -8.72 -22.97
CA GLY A 121 8.68 -9.81 -23.89
C GLY A 121 9.12 -9.50 -25.32
N ALA A 122 8.86 -8.28 -25.82
CA ALA A 122 9.30 -7.85 -27.15
C ALA A 122 10.83 -7.77 -27.24
N PHE A 123 11.50 -7.31 -26.19
CA PHE A 123 12.97 -7.25 -26.14
C PHE A 123 13.61 -8.63 -26.27
N ILE A 124 13.10 -9.65 -25.56
CA ILE A 124 13.68 -11.00 -25.64
C ILE A 124 13.43 -11.65 -27.01
N LEU A 125 12.23 -11.48 -27.57
CA LEU A 125 11.92 -11.98 -28.91
C LEU A 125 12.78 -11.28 -29.98
N SER A 126 12.97 -9.98 -29.87
CA SER A 126 13.88 -9.22 -30.75
C SER A 126 15.32 -9.72 -30.64
N THR A 127 15.80 -10.01 -29.42
CA THR A 127 17.13 -10.57 -29.19
C THR A 127 17.30 -11.94 -29.89
N LEU A 128 16.30 -12.80 -29.77
CA LEU A 128 16.31 -14.11 -30.43
C LEU A 128 16.33 -13.98 -31.95
N LYS A 129 15.56 -13.07 -32.53
CA LYS A 129 15.57 -12.79 -33.99
C LYS A 129 16.92 -12.28 -34.46
N MET A 130 17.53 -11.35 -33.73
CA MET A 130 18.87 -10.83 -34.06
C MET A 130 19.96 -11.91 -34.00
N TRP A 131 19.80 -12.93 -33.13
CA TRP A 131 20.72 -14.08 -33.15
C TRP A 131 20.59 -14.94 -34.42
N GLY A 132 19.36 -15.02 -34.96
CA GLY A 132 19.09 -15.73 -36.23
C GLY A 132 19.45 -14.92 -37.46
N ASP A 133 19.29 -13.62 -37.44
CA ASP A 133 19.59 -12.69 -38.55
C ASP A 133 20.32 -11.42 -38.03
N PRO A 134 21.67 -11.36 -38.20
CA PRO A 134 22.48 -10.23 -37.76
C PRO A 134 22.22 -8.90 -38.51
N SER A 135 21.41 -8.91 -39.56
CA SER A 135 21.04 -7.69 -40.29
C SER A 135 19.96 -6.87 -39.57
N LEU A 136 19.24 -7.48 -38.62
CA LEU A 136 18.21 -6.84 -37.82
C LEU A 136 18.79 -6.09 -36.65
N ASN A 137 18.18 -4.94 -36.31
CA ASN A 137 18.53 -4.09 -35.17
C ASN A 137 17.31 -3.86 -34.28
N TYR A 138 17.54 -3.56 -32.99
CA TYR A 138 16.47 -3.23 -32.06
C TYR A 138 15.60 -2.04 -32.54
N SER A 139 16.19 -1.05 -33.21
CA SER A 139 15.44 0.10 -33.74
C SER A 139 14.43 -0.24 -34.84
N VAL A 140 14.58 -1.40 -35.51
CA VAL A 140 13.63 -1.90 -36.50
C VAL A 140 12.53 -2.74 -35.83
N LEU A 141 12.92 -3.55 -34.86
CA LEU A 141 12.03 -4.50 -34.19
C LEU A 141 11.21 -3.87 -33.08
N LEU A 142 11.77 -2.87 -32.39
CA LEU A 142 11.14 -2.16 -31.29
C LEU A 142 10.92 -0.69 -31.64
N ASN A 143 9.76 -0.16 -31.26
CA ASN A 143 9.48 1.26 -31.36
C ASN A 143 10.14 2.02 -30.18
N SER A 144 11.48 2.12 -30.23
CA SER A 144 12.31 2.62 -29.13
C SER A 144 11.95 4.07 -28.74
N ASP A 145 11.67 4.91 -29.72
CA ASP A 145 11.33 6.32 -29.51
C ASP A 145 10.01 6.47 -28.74
N LYS A 146 9.01 5.68 -29.17
CA LYS A 146 7.70 5.66 -28.50
C LYS A 146 7.77 5.07 -27.10
N ALA A 147 8.52 3.98 -26.92
CA ALA A 147 8.74 3.37 -25.62
C ALA A 147 9.43 4.36 -24.64
N LEU A 148 10.45 5.09 -25.13
CA LEU A 148 11.13 6.10 -24.34
C LEU A 148 10.22 7.29 -23.99
N GLU A 149 9.43 7.76 -24.94
CA GLU A 149 8.43 8.82 -24.73
C GLU A 149 7.43 8.41 -23.62
N VAL A 150 6.92 7.19 -23.67
CA VAL A 150 6.00 6.64 -22.65
C VAL A 150 6.66 6.56 -21.28
N ILE A 151 7.87 6.02 -21.20
CA ILE A 151 8.62 5.88 -19.94
C ILE A 151 8.90 7.27 -19.31
N ILE A 152 9.38 8.21 -20.10
CA ILE A 152 9.64 9.58 -19.64
C ILE A 152 8.32 10.23 -19.20
N GLY A 153 7.25 10.08 -19.97
CA GLY A 153 5.92 10.61 -19.63
C GLY A 153 5.39 10.08 -18.29
N ILE A 154 5.53 8.77 -18.04
CA ILE A 154 5.12 8.14 -16.79
C ILE A 154 5.89 8.77 -15.61
N PHE A 155 7.21 8.82 -15.65
CA PHE A 155 8.00 9.31 -14.52
C PHE A 155 7.93 10.83 -14.35
N ALA A 156 7.88 11.59 -15.43
CA ALA A 156 7.69 13.05 -15.37
C ALA A 156 6.34 13.41 -14.75
N SER A 157 5.28 12.63 -15.05
CA SER A 157 3.95 12.86 -14.48
C SER A 157 3.92 12.81 -12.96
N VAL A 158 4.78 11.99 -12.33
CA VAL A 158 4.93 11.88 -10.86
C VAL A 158 5.34 13.23 -10.26
N ALA A 159 6.41 13.84 -10.81
CA ALA A 159 6.90 15.13 -10.33
C ALA A 159 5.91 16.27 -10.61
N ILE A 160 5.34 16.30 -11.82
CA ILE A 160 4.36 17.30 -12.23
C ILE A 160 3.11 17.24 -11.34
N ALA A 161 2.58 16.04 -11.10
CA ALA A 161 1.39 15.84 -10.26
C ALA A 161 1.61 16.31 -8.82
N PHE A 162 2.76 15.98 -8.23
CA PHE A 162 3.11 16.43 -6.90
C PHE A 162 3.24 17.95 -6.81
N PHE A 163 3.98 18.55 -7.73
CA PHE A 163 4.24 19.98 -7.75
C PHE A 163 2.95 20.80 -7.93
N PHE A 164 2.12 20.44 -8.91
CA PHE A 164 0.82 21.10 -9.09
C PHE A 164 -0.14 20.81 -7.92
N GLY A 165 -0.08 19.61 -7.32
CA GLY A 165 -0.82 19.30 -6.10
C GLY A 165 -0.51 20.26 -4.97
N VAL A 166 0.78 20.55 -4.74
CA VAL A 166 1.23 21.51 -3.72
C VAL A 166 0.72 22.93 -4.04
N ILE A 167 0.95 23.40 -5.26
CA ILE A 167 0.60 24.79 -5.64
C ILE A 167 -0.91 25.03 -5.59
N VAL A 168 -1.69 24.17 -6.25
CA VAL A 168 -3.14 24.37 -6.36
C VAL A 168 -3.80 24.27 -4.98
N MET A 169 -3.33 23.32 -4.14
CA MET A 169 -3.87 23.21 -2.79
C MET A 169 -3.47 24.38 -1.91
N TRP A 170 -2.24 24.86 -1.99
CA TRP A 170 -1.80 26.03 -1.25
C TRP A 170 -2.65 27.27 -1.60
N ILE A 171 -2.86 27.53 -2.89
CA ILE A 171 -3.73 28.62 -3.37
C ILE A 171 -5.16 28.43 -2.84
N SER A 172 -5.71 27.21 -2.99
CA SER A 172 -7.06 26.91 -2.51
C SER A 172 -7.21 27.15 -1.01
N ARG A 173 -6.18 26.78 -0.21
CA ARG A 173 -6.21 26.97 1.24
C ARG A 173 -6.06 28.44 1.63
N VAL A 174 -5.25 29.21 0.93
CA VAL A 174 -5.16 30.66 1.11
C VAL A 174 -6.51 31.34 0.83
N VAL A 175 -7.25 30.88 -0.19
CA VAL A 175 -8.57 31.40 -0.52
C VAL A 175 -9.65 30.95 0.47
N PHE A 176 -9.78 29.63 0.72
CA PHE A 176 -10.94 29.08 1.44
C PHE A 176 -10.68 28.78 2.92
N THR A 177 -9.42 28.78 3.42
CA THR A 177 -9.04 28.35 4.76
C THR A 177 -9.57 26.93 5.12
N PHE A 178 -9.56 26.52 6.39
CA PHE A 178 -10.19 25.31 6.84
C PHE A 178 -11.69 25.46 7.11
N ASN A 179 -12.16 26.71 7.29
CA ASN A 179 -13.59 27.02 7.47
C ASN A 179 -14.14 27.71 6.23
N TYR A 180 -14.35 26.94 5.18
CA TYR A 180 -14.86 27.45 3.91
C TYR A 180 -16.28 28.06 3.99
N LYS A 181 -17.07 27.68 5.00
CA LYS A 181 -18.44 28.19 5.19
C LYS A 181 -18.50 29.67 5.51
N LYS A 182 -17.42 30.23 6.08
CA LYS A 182 -17.31 31.67 6.42
C LYS A 182 -16.91 32.53 5.20
N HIS A 183 -16.63 31.91 4.05
CA HIS A 183 -16.12 32.61 2.88
C HIS A 183 -17.22 33.10 1.94
N SER A 184 -16.85 34.06 1.08
CA SER A 184 -17.76 34.64 0.10
C SER A 184 -18.37 33.58 -0.80
N ARG A 185 -19.67 33.62 -0.96
CA ARG A 185 -20.43 32.73 -1.84
C ARG A 185 -19.91 32.76 -3.30
N TYR A 186 -19.48 33.96 -3.78
CA TYR A 186 -18.90 34.09 -5.12
C TYR A 186 -17.62 33.34 -5.35
N SER A 187 -16.71 33.28 -4.34
CA SER A 187 -15.50 32.51 -4.44
C SER A 187 -15.77 31.00 -4.56
N ILE A 188 -16.81 30.51 -3.88
CA ILE A 188 -17.25 29.11 -3.94
C ILE A 188 -17.85 28.78 -5.31
N ALA A 189 -18.68 29.68 -5.86
CA ALA A 189 -19.28 29.52 -7.19
C ALA A 189 -18.22 29.53 -8.31
N ILE A 190 -17.26 30.46 -8.23
CA ILE A 190 -16.13 30.51 -9.17
C ILE A 190 -15.29 29.25 -9.12
N PHE A 191 -14.95 28.73 -7.92
CA PHE A 191 -14.23 27.47 -7.76
C PHE A 191 -15.01 26.31 -8.39
N GLY A 192 -16.30 26.19 -8.10
CA GLY A 192 -17.17 25.17 -8.70
C GLY A 192 -17.24 25.29 -10.23
N GLY A 193 -17.30 26.52 -10.74
CA GLY A 193 -17.26 26.80 -12.18
C GLY A 193 -15.94 26.36 -12.84
N ILE A 194 -14.79 26.68 -12.24
CA ILE A 194 -13.47 26.24 -12.72
C ILE A 194 -13.39 24.71 -12.69
N ALA A 195 -13.79 24.09 -11.58
CA ALA A 195 -13.76 22.64 -11.40
C ALA A 195 -14.61 21.92 -12.45
N PHE A 196 -15.84 22.37 -12.67
CA PHE A 196 -16.72 21.76 -13.65
C PHE A 196 -16.22 21.96 -15.09
N THR A 197 -15.65 23.12 -15.41
CA THR A 197 -15.07 23.40 -16.72
C THR A 197 -13.86 22.50 -16.99
N ALA A 198 -13.00 22.30 -15.98
CA ALA A 198 -11.87 21.38 -16.08
C ALA A 198 -12.31 19.92 -16.33
N LEU A 199 -13.37 19.49 -15.67
CA LEU A 199 -13.96 18.16 -15.89
C LEU A 199 -14.64 18.05 -17.27
N SER A 200 -15.34 19.10 -17.71
CA SER A 200 -16.02 19.14 -19.01
C SER A 200 -15.04 19.14 -20.18
N TYR A 201 -13.82 19.64 -19.99
CA TYR A 201 -12.76 19.60 -20.98
C TYR A 201 -12.52 18.21 -21.54
N PHE A 202 -12.53 17.17 -20.68
CA PHE A 202 -12.41 15.79 -21.12
C PHE A 202 -13.57 15.37 -22.02
N ILE A 203 -14.79 15.73 -21.66
CA ILE A 203 -16.00 15.39 -22.43
C ILE A 203 -15.93 16.07 -23.81
N LEU A 204 -15.60 17.36 -23.87
CA LEU A 204 -15.53 18.10 -25.11
C LEU A 204 -14.40 17.66 -26.02
N MET A 205 -13.18 17.48 -25.48
CA MET A 205 -12.01 17.12 -26.31
C MET A 205 -11.99 15.66 -26.75
N LYS A 206 -12.25 14.71 -25.86
CA LYS A 206 -12.18 13.28 -26.18
C LYS A 206 -13.54 12.69 -26.55
N GLY A 207 -14.60 13.09 -25.86
CA GLY A 207 -15.90 12.50 -26.07
C GLY A 207 -16.56 12.97 -27.35
N LEU A 208 -16.86 14.24 -27.40
CA LEU A 208 -17.61 14.82 -28.53
C LEU A 208 -16.71 15.09 -29.73
N GLY A 209 -15.53 15.70 -29.52
CA GLY A 209 -14.66 16.09 -30.63
C GLY A 209 -14.06 14.94 -31.45
N LYS A 210 -14.03 13.71 -30.91
CA LYS A 210 -13.52 12.51 -31.60
C LYS A 210 -14.56 11.41 -31.77
N SER A 211 -15.82 11.66 -31.40
CA SER A 211 -16.87 10.68 -31.46
C SER A 211 -17.24 10.34 -32.90
N PRO A 212 -17.24 9.06 -33.31
CA PRO A 212 -17.72 8.66 -34.63
C PRO A 212 -19.23 8.82 -34.81
N TYR A 213 -19.96 9.06 -33.70
CA TYR A 213 -21.42 9.23 -33.72
C TYR A 213 -21.86 10.67 -33.98
N LEU A 214 -20.92 11.66 -33.96
CA LEU A 214 -21.20 13.04 -34.30
C LEU A 214 -20.89 13.33 -35.80
N PRO A 215 -21.70 14.12 -36.48
CA PRO A 215 -21.39 14.61 -37.81
C PRO A 215 -20.02 15.31 -37.87
N ALA A 216 -19.31 15.21 -38.98
CA ALA A 216 -17.98 15.79 -39.14
C ALA A 216 -17.97 17.32 -38.86
N GLU A 217 -18.98 18.02 -39.33
CA GLU A 217 -19.15 19.49 -39.13
C GLU A 217 -19.14 19.88 -37.65
N TRP A 218 -19.81 19.10 -36.80
CA TRP A 218 -19.84 19.38 -35.35
C TRP A 218 -18.52 19.04 -34.66
N ARG A 219 -17.83 17.99 -35.14
CA ARG A 219 -16.51 17.62 -34.61
C ARG A 219 -15.47 18.68 -34.89
N ASP A 220 -15.45 19.16 -36.14
CA ASP A 220 -14.55 20.22 -36.58
C ASP A 220 -14.86 21.52 -35.86
N TYR A 221 -16.16 21.90 -35.72
CA TYR A 221 -16.56 23.07 -34.94
C TYR A 221 -16.09 23.01 -33.48
N ILE A 222 -16.24 21.86 -32.80
CA ILE A 222 -15.79 21.70 -31.43
C ILE A 222 -14.28 21.82 -31.36
N SER A 223 -13.55 21.19 -32.28
CA SER A 223 -12.09 21.22 -32.33
C SER A 223 -11.53 22.63 -32.55
N ASP A 224 -12.13 23.37 -33.47
CA ASP A 224 -11.67 24.70 -33.84
C ASP A 224 -12.03 25.76 -32.79
N ASN A 225 -13.14 25.57 -32.06
CA ASN A 225 -13.66 26.57 -31.11
C ASN A 225 -13.51 26.16 -29.65
N ILE A 226 -12.62 25.28 -29.32
CA ILE A 226 -12.52 24.70 -27.96
C ILE A 226 -12.27 25.76 -26.89
N GLY A 227 -11.47 26.78 -27.18
CA GLY A 227 -11.21 27.90 -26.25
C GLY A 227 -12.48 28.68 -25.92
N MET A 228 -13.27 29.02 -26.93
CA MET A 228 -14.55 29.69 -26.75
C MET A 228 -15.54 28.83 -25.98
N LEU A 229 -15.62 27.52 -26.30
CA LEU A 229 -16.49 26.57 -25.61
C LEU A 229 -16.14 26.44 -24.13
N LEU A 230 -14.84 26.45 -23.78
CA LEU A 230 -14.40 26.41 -22.39
C LEU A 230 -14.80 27.68 -21.62
N VAL A 231 -14.68 28.86 -22.24
CA VAL A 231 -15.11 30.13 -21.61
C VAL A 231 -16.62 30.12 -21.39
N VAL A 232 -17.40 29.72 -22.40
CA VAL A 232 -18.87 29.62 -22.30
C VAL A 232 -19.24 28.59 -21.19
N THR A 233 -18.61 27.43 -21.19
CA THR A 233 -18.84 26.41 -20.16
C THR A 233 -18.50 26.93 -18.76
N PHE A 234 -17.42 27.71 -18.62
CA PHE A 234 -17.07 28.32 -17.34
C PHE A 234 -18.13 29.31 -16.86
N VAL A 235 -18.58 30.23 -17.71
CA VAL A 235 -19.59 31.21 -17.34
C VAL A 235 -20.90 30.55 -16.97
N VAL A 236 -21.39 29.62 -17.80
CA VAL A 236 -22.61 28.86 -17.51
C VAL A 236 -22.48 28.05 -16.22
N SER A 237 -21.36 27.37 -16.06
CA SER A 237 -21.11 26.54 -14.85
C SER A 237 -21.04 27.40 -13.59
N ALA A 238 -20.38 28.56 -13.64
CA ALA A 238 -20.30 29.46 -12.48
C ALA A 238 -21.70 29.96 -12.07
N ILE A 239 -22.56 30.29 -13.05
CA ILE A 239 -23.96 30.70 -12.81
C ILE A 239 -24.76 29.54 -12.21
N VAL A 240 -24.61 28.33 -12.73
CA VAL A 240 -25.28 27.13 -12.20
C VAL A 240 -24.82 26.84 -10.78
N MET A 241 -23.51 26.92 -10.49
CA MET A 241 -22.97 26.72 -9.17
C MET A 241 -23.46 27.76 -8.16
N GLU A 242 -23.59 29.03 -8.59
CA GLU A 242 -24.18 30.05 -7.74
C GLU A 242 -25.66 29.75 -7.46
N PHE A 243 -26.42 29.28 -8.44
CA PHE A 243 -27.80 28.87 -8.26
C PHE A 243 -27.94 27.68 -7.29
N LEU A 244 -27.11 26.67 -7.46
CA LEU A 244 -27.06 25.51 -6.53
C LEU A 244 -26.68 25.95 -5.11
N HIS A 245 -25.76 26.90 -4.97
CA HIS A 245 -25.41 27.47 -3.67
C HIS A 245 -26.58 28.19 -3.01
N LEU A 246 -27.35 28.95 -3.78
CA LEU A 246 -28.59 29.60 -3.34
C LEU A 246 -29.63 28.54 -2.87
N CYS A 247 -29.67 27.38 -3.51
CA CYS A 247 -30.51 26.24 -3.11
C CYS A 247 -29.96 25.50 -1.88
N ARG A 248 -28.94 26.03 -1.19
CA ARG A 248 -28.27 25.46 0.00
C ARG A 248 -27.57 24.14 -0.27
N ILE A 249 -27.23 23.81 -1.51
CA ILE A 249 -26.43 22.64 -1.85
C ILE A 249 -24.96 22.97 -1.58
N ASN A 250 -24.24 22.05 -0.93
CA ASN A 250 -22.82 22.18 -0.68
C ASN A 250 -22.01 21.97 -1.98
N ILE A 251 -21.52 23.05 -2.57
CA ILE A 251 -20.81 23.03 -3.86
C ILE A 251 -19.54 22.17 -3.81
N PHE A 252 -18.79 22.16 -2.70
CA PHE A 252 -17.62 21.29 -2.59
C PHE A 252 -17.99 19.81 -2.60
N LYS A 253 -19.05 19.41 -1.88
CA LYS A 253 -19.56 18.03 -1.94
C LYS A 253 -20.03 17.66 -3.36
N PHE A 254 -20.74 18.56 -4.01
CA PHE A 254 -21.17 18.39 -5.40
C PHE A 254 -19.95 18.24 -6.33
N THR A 255 -18.95 19.11 -6.21
CA THR A 255 -17.70 19.07 -6.99
C THR A 255 -16.93 17.76 -6.77
N VAL A 256 -16.89 17.25 -5.54
CA VAL A 256 -16.26 15.95 -5.25
C VAL A 256 -16.98 14.80 -5.97
N LEU A 257 -18.31 14.78 -5.97
CA LEU A 257 -19.09 13.75 -6.66
C LEU A 257 -18.91 13.83 -8.18
N MET A 258 -18.93 15.05 -8.74
CA MET A 258 -18.64 15.27 -10.17
C MET A 258 -17.19 14.92 -10.52
N GLY A 259 -16.23 15.25 -9.63
CA GLY A 259 -14.85 14.87 -9.79
C GLY A 259 -14.64 13.36 -9.76
N THR A 260 -15.37 12.64 -8.89
CA THR A 260 -15.38 11.17 -8.86
C THR A 260 -15.89 10.59 -10.19
N PHE A 261 -16.99 11.15 -10.73
CA PHE A 261 -17.51 10.76 -12.04
C PHE A 261 -16.47 11.04 -13.15
N GLY A 262 -15.92 12.26 -13.22
CA GLY A 262 -14.96 12.65 -14.25
C GLY A 262 -13.67 11.85 -14.20
N LEU A 263 -13.15 11.59 -13.01
CA LEU A 263 -11.92 10.80 -12.84
C LEU A 263 -12.15 9.32 -13.13
N ALA A 264 -13.31 8.76 -12.77
CA ALA A 264 -13.68 7.39 -13.12
C ALA A 264 -13.85 7.21 -14.64
N MET A 265 -14.40 8.23 -15.32
CA MET A 265 -14.51 8.26 -16.78
C MET A 265 -13.13 8.39 -17.44
N ALA A 266 -12.26 9.27 -16.93
CA ALA A 266 -10.89 9.41 -17.41
C ALA A 266 -10.09 8.12 -17.22
N PHE A 267 -10.23 7.47 -16.07
CA PHE A 267 -9.63 6.17 -15.76
C PHE A 267 -10.07 5.11 -16.78
N ALA A 268 -11.37 4.87 -16.94
CA ALA A 268 -11.84 3.86 -17.87
C ALA A 268 -11.46 4.19 -19.32
N GLY A 269 -11.45 5.44 -19.70
CA GLY A 269 -11.02 5.88 -21.04
C GLY A 269 -9.53 5.67 -21.31
N ASN A 270 -8.68 5.74 -20.28
CA ASN A 270 -7.23 5.58 -20.39
C ASN A 270 -6.76 4.16 -20.12
N ASP A 271 -7.25 3.54 -19.04
CA ASP A 271 -6.67 2.32 -18.48
C ASP A 271 -7.37 1.04 -18.94
N LEU A 272 -8.53 1.11 -19.63
CA LEU A 272 -9.21 -0.08 -20.13
C LEU A 272 -8.32 -0.89 -21.11
N VAL A 273 -7.47 -0.21 -21.87
CA VAL A 273 -6.51 -0.84 -22.78
C VAL A 273 -5.52 -1.75 -22.05
N ASN A 274 -5.18 -1.41 -20.81
CA ASN A 274 -4.23 -2.19 -20.01
C ASN A 274 -4.76 -3.61 -19.75
N PHE A 275 -6.07 -3.77 -19.61
CA PHE A 275 -6.71 -5.03 -19.26
C PHE A 275 -7.15 -5.84 -20.49
N ILE A 276 -7.69 -5.19 -21.50
CA ILE A 276 -8.29 -5.88 -22.65
C ILE A 276 -7.55 -5.65 -23.97
N GLY A 277 -6.59 -4.72 -24.00
CA GLY A 277 -5.87 -4.36 -25.24
C GLY A 277 -5.09 -5.54 -25.83
N VAL A 278 -4.29 -6.21 -25.01
CA VAL A 278 -3.50 -7.39 -25.42
C VAL A 278 -4.40 -8.57 -25.79
N PRO A 279 -5.42 -8.98 -24.99
CA PRO A 279 -6.36 -10.01 -25.39
C PRO A 279 -7.12 -9.73 -26.69
N LEU A 280 -7.55 -8.50 -26.91
CA LEU A 280 -8.24 -8.13 -28.16
C LEU A 280 -7.29 -8.05 -29.36
N ALA A 281 -6.04 -7.66 -29.15
CA ALA A 281 -5.00 -7.74 -30.16
C ALA A 281 -4.75 -9.21 -30.56
N GLY A 282 -4.68 -10.12 -29.57
CA GLY A 282 -4.57 -11.55 -29.79
C GLY A 282 -5.76 -12.14 -30.58
N LEU A 283 -6.99 -11.73 -30.24
CA LEU A 283 -8.19 -12.11 -30.99
C LEU A 283 -8.15 -11.59 -32.43
N SER A 284 -7.75 -10.34 -32.64
CA SER A 284 -7.59 -9.74 -33.98
C SER A 284 -6.53 -10.47 -34.79
N SER A 285 -5.39 -10.82 -34.17
CA SER A 285 -4.33 -11.61 -34.82
C SER A 285 -4.81 -12.98 -35.24
N TYR A 286 -5.59 -13.66 -34.38
CA TYR A 286 -6.16 -14.96 -34.73
C TYR A 286 -7.18 -14.85 -35.87
N GLN A 287 -8.05 -13.84 -35.88
CA GLN A 287 -9.01 -13.61 -36.95
C GLN A 287 -8.33 -13.33 -38.27
N ASP A 288 -7.27 -12.52 -38.27
CA ASP A 288 -6.47 -12.24 -39.48
C ASP A 288 -5.77 -13.49 -40.00
N TYR A 289 -5.13 -14.26 -39.11
CA TYR A 289 -4.51 -15.53 -39.47
C TYR A 289 -5.52 -16.50 -40.11
N MET A 290 -6.72 -16.63 -39.51
CA MET A 290 -7.74 -17.53 -40.05
C MET A 290 -8.31 -17.08 -41.41
N ALA A 291 -8.37 -15.76 -41.65
CA ALA A 291 -8.91 -15.20 -42.88
C ALA A 291 -7.88 -15.16 -44.02
N ASN A 292 -6.61 -14.87 -43.75
CA ASN A 292 -5.63 -14.47 -44.76
C ASN A 292 -4.40 -15.41 -44.86
N ALA A 293 -4.26 -16.42 -43.98
CA ALA A 293 -3.08 -17.30 -43.98
C ALA A 293 -2.96 -18.18 -45.23
N ASN A 294 -4.08 -18.46 -45.92
CA ASN A 294 -4.08 -19.28 -47.14
C ASN A 294 -3.26 -20.59 -47.05
N GLY A 295 -3.22 -21.21 -45.88
CA GLY A 295 -2.46 -22.42 -45.60
C GLY A 295 -1.01 -22.19 -45.11
N ALA A 296 -0.57 -20.96 -44.91
CA ALA A 296 0.73 -20.68 -44.32
C ALA A 296 0.79 -21.19 -42.88
N ALA A 297 1.97 -21.67 -42.47
CA ALA A 297 2.20 -22.10 -41.11
C ALA A 297 2.24 -20.87 -40.12
N PRO A 298 1.89 -21.07 -38.85
CA PRO A 298 1.87 -19.96 -37.86
C PRO A 298 3.20 -19.23 -37.68
N ASP A 299 4.31 -19.94 -37.87
CA ASP A 299 5.69 -19.43 -37.80
C ASP A 299 6.15 -18.69 -39.07
N ALA A 300 5.35 -18.74 -40.16
CA ALA A 300 5.64 -18.08 -41.42
C ALA A 300 4.70 -16.90 -41.73
N PHE A 301 3.58 -16.74 -40.99
CA PHE A 301 2.61 -15.70 -41.25
C PHE A 301 2.96 -14.43 -40.46
N MET A 302 3.27 -13.32 -41.15
CA MET A 302 3.69 -12.04 -40.55
C MET A 302 2.48 -11.19 -40.14
N MET A 303 2.55 -10.54 -38.99
CA MET A 303 1.44 -9.81 -38.36
C MET A 303 1.36 -8.32 -38.80
N THR A 304 1.34 -8.08 -40.13
CA THR A 304 1.24 -6.72 -40.68
C THR A 304 -0.08 -6.03 -40.37
N SER A 305 -1.15 -6.77 -40.19
CA SER A 305 -2.49 -6.22 -39.86
C SER A 305 -2.55 -5.49 -38.51
N LEU A 306 -1.65 -5.80 -37.58
CA LEU A 306 -1.58 -5.10 -36.32
C LEU A 306 -1.05 -3.66 -36.43
N MET A 307 -0.47 -3.27 -37.57
CA MET A 307 -0.08 -1.87 -37.85
C MET A 307 -1.28 -0.97 -38.10
N GLU A 308 -2.43 -1.53 -38.45
CA GLU A 308 -3.65 -0.73 -38.59
C GLU A 308 -4.27 -0.37 -37.25
N SER A 309 -4.94 0.80 -37.19
CA SER A 309 -5.66 1.26 -36.02
C SER A 309 -6.73 0.25 -35.56
N ALA A 310 -6.81 0.04 -34.27
CA ALA A 310 -7.75 -0.91 -33.68
C ALA A 310 -9.21 -0.51 -33.93
N LYS A 311 -9.96 -1.36 -34.57
CA LYS A 311 -11.43 -1.25 -34.72
C LYS A 311 -12.11 -2.13 -33.65
N THR A 312 -12.11 -1.66 -32.40
CA THR A 312 -12.70 -2.44 -31.30
C THR A 312 -14.22 -2.37 -31.35
N THR A 313 -14.87 -3.52 -31.32
CA THR A 313 -16.34 -3.60 -31.28
C THR A 313 -16.87 -3.02 -29.96
N PRO A 314 -17.83 -2.08 -29.98
CA PRO A 314 -18.38 -1.44 -28.76
C PRO A 314 -18.90 -2.43 -27.71
N ALA A 315 -19.35 -3.63 -28.13
CA ALA A 315 -19.82 -4.65 -27.22
C ALA A 315 -18.74 -5.13 -26.23
N PHE A 316 -17.47 -5.30 -26.67
CA PHE A 316 -16.37 -5.69 -25.78
C PHE A 316 -16.07 -4.60 -24.75
N LEU A 317 -16.14 -3.33 -25.14
CA LEU A 317 -15.92 -2.19 -24.26
C LEU A 317 -17.01 -2.10 -23.19
N LEU A 318 -18.28 -2.32 -23.57
CA LEU A 318 -19.41 -2.32 -22.62
C LEU A 318 -19.35 -3.49 -21.64
N ILE A 319 -19.03 -4.71 -22.13
CA ILE A 319 -18.85 -5.89 -21.28
C ILE A 319 -17.71 -5.64 -20.28
N ALA A 320 -16.58 -5.12 -20.74
CA ALA A 320 -15.45 -4.78 -19.88
C ALA A 320 -15.83 -3.74 -18.81
N GLY A 321 -16.55 -2.67 -19.20
CA GLY A 321 -17.09 -1.68 -18.28
C GLY A 321 -18.04 -2.29 -17.23
N ALA A 322 -18.90 -3.23 -17.63
CA ALA A 322 -19.76 -3.95 -16.69
C ALA A 322 -18.96 -4.81 -15.70
N ILE A 323 -17.94 -5.51 -16.16
CA ILE A 323 -17.03 -6.30 -15.29
C ILE A 323 -16.30 -5.39 -14.30
N MET A 324 -15.81 -4.22 -14.75
CA MET A 324 -15.18 -3.21 -13.88
C MET A 324 -16.12 -2.77 -12.75
N ILE A 325 -17.39 -2.53 -13.05
CA ILE A 325 -18.40 -2.15 -12.04
C ILE A 325 -18.60 -3.26 -11.01
N VAL A 326 -18.71 -4.50 -11.46
CA VAL A 326 -18.84 -5.66 -10.57
C VAL A 326 -17.60 -5.80 -9.68
N ALA A 327 -16.39 -5.63 -10.25
CA ALA A 327 -15.14 -5.68 -9.51
C ALA A 327 -15.09 -4.61 -8.42
N MET A 328 -15.42 -3.35 -8.74
CA MET A 328 -15.46 -2.25 -7.76
C MET A 328 -16.46 -2.52 -6.62
N ALA A 329 -17.62 -3.09 -6.94
CA ALA A 329 -18.67 -3.33 -5.97
C ALA A 329 -18.35 -4.48 -5.01
N THR A 330 -17.62 -5.51 -5.45
CA THR A 330 -17.44 -6.78 -4.75
C THR A 330 -16.06 -6.99 -4.17
N SER A 331 -15.01 -6.31 -4.67
CA SER A 331 -13.63 -6.54 -4.26
C SER A 331 -13.31 -6.00 -2.87
N LYS A 332 -12.98 -6.91 -1.95
CA LYS A 332 -12.46 -6.57 -0.63
C LYS A 332 -11.00 -6.08 -0.68
N LYS A 333 -10.23 -6.53 -1.66
CA LYS A 333 -8.84 -6.09 -1.86
C LYS A 333 -8.79 -4.60 -2.20
N ALA A 334 -9.71 -4.09 -3.03
CA ALA A 334 -9.85 -2.67 -3.34
C ALA A 334 -10.01 -1.81 -2.08
N GLN A 335 -10.78 -2.27 -1.10
CA GLN A 335 -10.97 -1.53 0.16
C GLN A 335 -9.66 -1.37 0.96
N ASN A 336 -8.74 -2.34 0.90
CA ASN A 336 -7.44 -2.24 1.56
C ASN A 336 -6.54 -1.20 0.90
N VAL A 337 -6.50 -1.18 -0.44
CA VAL A 337 -5.70 -0.20 -1.21
C VAL A 337 -6.23 1.21 -0.96
N ILE A 338 -7.55 1.40 -0.97
CA ILE A 338 -8.20 2.69 -0.64
C ILE A 338 -7.81 3.12 0.79
N LYS A 339 -7.87 2.21 1.76
CA LYS A 339 -7.51 2.50 3.15
C LYS A 339 -6.06 2.97 3.27
N THR A 340 -5.10 2.27 2.63
CA THR A 340 -3.68 2.65 2.64
C THR A 340 -3.48 4.07 2.10
N SER A 341 -4.10 4.40 0.97
CA SER A 341 -3.95 5.71 0.33
C SER A 341 -4.61 6.82 1.16
N VAL A 342 -5.79 6.57 1.73
CA VAL A 342 -6.48 7.50 2.63
C VAL A 342 -5.67 7.74 3.90
N ASP A 343 -5.11 6.68 4.51
CA ASP A 343 -4.33 6.79 5.75
C ASP A 343 -3.04 7.59 5.54
N LEU A 344 -2.35 7.45 4.40
CA LEU A 344 -1.17 8.27 4.06
C LEU A 344 -1.50 9.76 3.86
N SER A 345 -2.72 10.08 3.41
CA SER A 345 -3.17 11.46 3.15
C SER A 345 -3.95 12.09 4.31
N ARG A 346 -4.11 11.41 5.46
CA ARG A 346 -4.89 11.90 6.61
C ARG A 346 -4.40 13.23 7.14
N GLN A 347 -5.34 14.04 7.63
CA GLN A 347 -5.08 15.32 8.26
C GLN A 347 -4.76 15.19 9.74
N ASP A 348 -5.31 14.16 10.40
CA ASP A 348 -5.11 13.86 11.81
C ASP A 348 -3.92 12.91 12.03
N GLU A 349 -3.35 12.94 13.23
CA GLU A 349 -2.42 11.92 13.69
C GLU A 349 -3.16 10.60 13.91
N GLY A 350 -2.70 9.54 13.25
CA GLY A 350 -3.31 8.22 13.30
C GLY A 350 -2.26 7.10 13.39
N ASP A 351 -2.71 5.85 13.27
CA ASP A 351 -1.81 4.69 13.17
C ASP A 351 -1.07 4.76 11.84
N GLU A 352 0.21 5.08 11.89
CA GLU A 352 1.04 5.15 10.69
C GLU A 352 1.46 3.74 10.28
N MET A 353 1.11 3.31 9.09
CA MET A 353 1.37 1.96 8.59
C MET A 353 2.86 1.67 8.36
N PHE A 354 3.67 2.72 8.16
CA PHE A 354 5.08 2.59 7.82
C PHE A 354 5.97 2.97 9.01
N GLY A 355 7.12 2.28 9.14
CA GLY A 355 8.15 2.62 10.11
C GLY A 355 8.93 3.88 9.71
N SER A 356 9.97 4.25 10.46
CA SER A 356 10.88 5.34 10.07
C SER A 356 12.05 4.81 9.23
N SER A 357 12.41 5.51 8.15
CA SER A 357 13.60 5.22 7.33
C SER A 357 14.66 6.30 7.45
N SER A 358 15.93 5.94 7.20
CA SER A 358 17.04 6.90 7.22
C SER A 358 16.89 7.98 6.16
N ALA A 359 16.46 7.60 4.95
CA ALA A 359 16.22 8.52 3.85
C ALA A 359 15.13 9.55 4.20
N ALA A 360 14.00 9.10 4.75
CA ALA A 360 12.92 9.99 5.15
C ALA A 360 13.36 10.98 6.23
N ARG A 361 14.18 10.55 7.20
CA ARG A 361 14.72 11.44 8.23
C ARG A 361 15.60 12.56 7.65
N VAL A 362 16.43 12.23 6.66
CA VAL A 362 17.29 13.23 5.97
C VAL A 362 16.41 14.21 5.19
N ILE A 363 15.43 13.73 4.42
CA ILE A 363 14.53 14.57 3.63
C ILE A 363 13.75 15.53 4.54
N VAL A 364 13.11 15.04 5.60
CA VAL A 364 12.34 15.86 6.52
C VAL A 364 13.21 16.91 7.20
N ARG A 365 14.44 16.56 7.61
CA ARG A 365 15.39 17.51 8.20
C ARG A 365 15.78 18.61 7.21
N ASN A 366 16.09 18.24 5.97
CA ASN A 366 16.45 19.20 4.93
C ASN A 366 15.28 20.14 4.58
N CYS A 367 14.05 19.63 4.50
CA CYS A 367 12.86 20.46 4.31
C CYS A 367 12.64 21.43 5.48
N GLN A 368 12.86 21.00 6.73
CA GLN A 368 12.76 21.88 7.89
C GLN A 368 13.83 22.98 7.88
N ASN A 369 15.05 22.66 7.48
CA ASN A 369 16.13 23.64 7.33
C ASN A 369 15.80 24.67 6.23
N ALA A 370 15.27 24.20 5.09
CA ALA A 370 14.85 25.07 4.00
C ALA A 370 13.67 25.98 4.42
N ASP A 371 12.70 25.45 5.17
CA ASP A 371 11.60 26.26 5.71
C ASP A 371 12.11 27.34 6.67
N SER A 372 13.04 27.00 7.56
CA SER A 372 13.65 27.97 8.46
C SER A 372 14.42 29.06 7.73
N TRP A 373 15.13 28.70 6.65
CA TRP A 373 15.86 29.63 5.80
C TRP A 373 14.92 30.56 5.02
N LEU A 374 13.85 30.02 4.39
CA LEU A 374 12.84 30.83 3.69
C LEU A 374 12.11 31.78 4.63
N ASN A 375 11.80 31.30 5.84
CA ASN A 375 11.16 32.11 6.87
C ASN A 375 12.00 33.30 7.32
N HIS A 376 13.31 33.29 7.12
CA HIS A 376 14.17 34.41 7.42
C HIS A 376 13.94 35.62 6.49
N PHE A 377 13.57 35.36 5.24
CA PHE A 377 13.38 36.41 4.22
C PHE A 377 11.95 36.96 4.17
N LEU A 378 10.97 36.33 4.80
CA LEU A 378 9.58 36.75 4.73
C LEU A 378 9.26 37.81 5.80
N PRO A 379 8.60 38.95 5.45
CA PRO A 379 8.12 39.94 6.40
C PRO A 379 7.17 39.32 7.44
N GLN A 380 7.26 39.76 8.70
CA GLN A 380 6.47 39.20 9.80
C GLN A 380 4.95 39.30 9.56
N ASN A 381 4.48 40.41 8.98
CA ASN A 381 3.06 40.60 8.66
C ASN A 381 2.54 39.56 7.66
N LEU A 382 3.35 39.21 6.65
CA LEU A 382 3.00 38.19 5.65
C LEU A 382 2.97 36.79 6.27
N LYS A 383 3.92 36.50 7.17
CA LYS A 383 3.93 35.23 7.93
C LYS A 383 2.67 35.08 8.77
N ASN A 384 2.31 36.11 9.54
CA ASN A 384 1.14 36.10 10.38
C ASN A 384 -0.14 35.91 9.56
N TRP A 385 -0.22 36.61 8.40
CA TRP A 385 -1.35 36.46 7.48
C TRP A 385 -1.42 35.04 6.90
N ILE A 386 -0.32 34.48 6.39
CA ILE A 386 -0.29 33.09 5.89
C ILE A 386 -0.69 32.13 7.01
N ASN A 387 -0.10 32.25 8.19
CA ASN A 387 -0.38 31.34 9.32
C ASN A 387 -1.86 31.41 9.75
N SER A 388 -2.49 32.58 9.69
CA SER A 388 -3.91 32.73 9.99
C SER A 388 -4.81 31.97 8.99
N ARG A 389 -4.35 31.80 7.73
CA ARG A 389 -5.09 31.03 6.70
C ARG A 389 -4.98 29.52 6.90
N PHE A 390 -3.93 29.05 7.58
CA PHE A 390 -3.66 27.62 7.86
C PHE A 390 -3.95 27.21 9.31
N ASN A 391 -4.88 27.90 9.98
CA ASN A 391 -5.26 27.58 11.35
C ASN A 391 -6.02 26.25 11.41
N LYS A 392 -5.40 25.22 11.98
CA LYS A 392 -6.00 23.89 12.12
C LYS A 392 -7.13 23.82 13.14
N ASN A 393 -7.20 24.75 14.09
CA ASN A 393 -8.27 24.78 15.10
C ASN A 393 -9.64 25.09 14.49
N ASP A 394 -9.68 25.65 13.28
CA ASP A 394 -10.91 25.96 12.54
C ASP A 394 -11.38 24.82 11.63
N VAL A 395 -10.75 23.62 11.71
CA VAL A 395 -11.04 22.49 10.84
C VAL A 395 -12.41 21.91 11.20
N GLU A 396 -13.36 22.03 10.28
CA GLU A 396 -14.63 21.31 10.33
C GLU A 396 -14.53 19.99 9.57
N LEU A 397 -14.07 18.93 10.22
CA LEU A 397 -14.13 17.57 9.67
C LEU A 397 -15.47 16.92 10.01
N GLU A 398 -16.07 16.22 9.06
CA GLU A 398 -17.15 15.29 9.38
C GLU A 398 -16.64 14.15 10.27
N GLU A 399 -17.53 13.55 11.07
CA GLU A 399 -17.13 12.47 12.00
C GLU A 399 -16.34 11.38 11.28
N SER A 400 -15.11 11.17 11.72
CA SER A 400 -14.14 10.20 11.18
C SER A 400 -13.73 10.39 9.70
N ALA A 401 -13.89 11.59 9.10
CA ALA A 401 -13.27 11.90 7.82
C ALA A 401 -11.73 12.00 7.97
N ALA A 402 -11.00 11.58 6.94
CA ALA A 402 -9.54 11.63 6.94
C ALA A 402 -9.01 13.04 6.60
N PHE A 403 -9.75 13.78 5.79
CA PHE A 403 -9.45 15.15 5.36
C PHE A 403 -10.72 15.88 4.90
N ASP A 404 -10.62 17.19 4.72
CA ASP A 404 -11.76 18.04 4.40
C ASP A 404 -12.22 17.96 2.93
N VAL A 405 -13.43 18.49 2.66
CA VAL A 405 -14.04 18.44 1.32
C VAL A 405 -13.33 19.33 0.31
N VAL A 406 -12.64 20.40 0.73
CA VAL A 406 -11.89 21.29 -0.18
C VAL A 406 -10.72 20.52 -0.78
N ARG A 407 -9.95 19.81 0.04
CA ARG A 407 -8.84 18.98 -0.43
C ARG A 407 -9.34 17.84 -1.32
N ALA A 408 -10.46 17.19 -0.94
CA ALA A 408 -11.06 16.16 -1.78
C ALA A 408 -11.44 16.67 -3.17
N ALA A 409 -12.02 17.87 -3.26
CA ALA A 409 -12.37 18.51 -4.55
C ALA A 409 -11.12 18.81 -5.38
N VAL A 410 -10.09 19.42 -4.78
CA VAL A 410 -8.82 19.70 -5.45
C VAL A 410 -8.17 18.43 -5.96
N ASN A 411 -8.09 17.37 -5.15
CA ASN A 411 -7.51 16.09 -5.55
C ASN A 411 -8.16 15.55 -6.83
N LEU A 412 -9.48 15.47 -6.85
CA LEU A 412 -10.21 14.85 -7.97
C LEU A 412 -10.16 15.71 -9.24
N VAL A 413 -10.35 17.00 -9.11
CA VAL A 413 -10.36 17.91 -10.26
C VAL A 413 -8.97 18.00 -10.88
N LEU A 414 -7.92 18.20 -10.07
CA LEU A 414 -6.56 18.32 -10.56
C LEU A 414 -6.06 17.02 -11.18
N ALA A 415 -6.30 15.87 -10.53
CA ALA A 415 -5.91 14.58 -11.08
C ALA A 415 -6.62 14.30 -12.41
N SER A 416 -7.94 14.54 -12.48
CA SER A 416 -8.71 14.38 -13.72
C SER A 416 -8.17 15.27 -14.83
N MET A 417 -7.85 16.54 -14.54
CA MET A 417 -7.29 17.48 -15.49
C MET A 417 -5.92 17.02 -16.02
N LEU A 418 -5.01 16.62 -15.14
CA LEU A 418 -3.66 16.19 -15.53
C LEU A 418 -3.70 14.91 -16.38
N ILE A 419 -4.53 13.93 -16.00
CA ILE A 419 -4.71 12.70 -16.79
C ILE A 419 -5.30 13.02 -18.16
N THR A 420 -6.28 13.91 -18.22
CA THR A 420 -6.90 14.32 -19.48
C THR A 420 -5.89 14.99 -20.41
N ILE A 421 -5.04 15.88 -19.90
CA ILE A 421 -3.99 16.53 -20.69
C ILE A 421 -3.04 15.47 -21.26
N GLY A 422 -2.53 14.57 -20.43
CA GLY A 422 -1.63 13.50 -20.88
C GLY A 422 -2.27 12.60 -21.94
N THR A 423 -3.52 12.19 -21.72
CA THR A 423 -4.24 11.35 -22.67
C THR A 423 -4.48 12.07 -24.03
N ASN A 424 -4.72 13.38 -24.00
CA ASN A 424 -4.86 14.18 -25.24
C ASN A 424 -3.56 14.27 -26.02
N LEU A 425 -2.43 14.28 -25.33
CA LEU A 425 -1.08 14.22 -25.93
C LEU A 425 -0.71 12.79 -26.39
N LYS A 426 -1.63 11.82 -26.28
CA LYS A 426 -1.41 10.39 -26.55
C LYS A 426 -0.32 9.77 -25.69
N LEU A 427 -0.06 10.34 -24.52
CA LEU A 427 0.84 9.77 -23.52
C LEU A 427 0.02 8.89 -22.57
N PRO A 428 0.27 7.58 -22.51
CA PRO A 428 -0.37 6.70 -21.53
C PRO A 428 0.23 7.00 -20.17
N LEU A 429 -0.41 7.88 -19.42
CA LEU A 429 0.01 8.21 -18.06
C LEU A 429 -0.54 7.17 -17.08
N SER A 430 0.21 6.93 -16.01
CA SER A 430 -0.30 6.14 -14.89
C SER A 430 -1.30 6.97 -14.08
N THR A 431 -2.56 6.61 -14.15
CA THR A 431 -3.62 7.24 -13.35
C THR A 431 -3.34 7.10 -11.86
N THR A 432 -2.81 5.95 -11.42
CA THR A 432 -2.43 5.68 -10.04
C THR A 432 -1.31 6.61 -9.56
N TYR A 433 -0.27 6.83 -10.35
CA TYR A 433 0.84 7.70 -9.97
C TYR A 433 0.38 9.15 -9.87
N VAL A 434 -0.38 9.63 -10.84
CA VAL A 434 -0.88 11.01 -10.85
C VAL A 434 -1.80 11.26 -9.66
N THR A 435 -2.79 10.40 -9.42
CA THR A 435 -3.75 10.60 -8.31
C THR A 435 -3.09 10.50 -6.94
N PHE A 436 -2.18 9.54 -6.75
CA PHE A 436 -1.45 9.40 -5.51
C PHE A 436 -0.55 10.62 -5.24
N MET A 437 0.19 11.09 -6.24
CA MET A 437 1.09 12.22 -6.08
C MET A 437 0.36 13.56 -5.91
N VAL A 438 -0.78 13.76 -6.56
CA VAL A 438 -1.68 14.89 -6.26
C VAL A 438 -2.14 14.84 -4.82
N ALA A 439 -2.60 13.68 -4.32
CA ALA A 439 -3.05 13.53 -2.94
C ALA A 439 -1.92 13.78 -1.92
N MET A 440 -0.69 13.37 -2.22
CA MET A 440 0.48 13.63 -1.37
C MET A 440 0.88 15.11 -1.41
N GLY A 441 0.91 15.74 -2.60
CA GLY A 441 1.21 17.15 -2.75
C GLY A 441 0.19 18.04 -2.02
N THR A 442 -1.09 17.77 -2.16
CA THR A 442 -2.15 18.49 -1.45
C THR A 442 -2.08 18.28 0.06
N SER A 443 -1.74 17.07 0.51
CA SER A 443 -1.56 16.75 1.93
C SER A 443 -0.39 17.53 2.55
N LEU A 444 0.72 17.65 1.81
CA LEU A 444 1.86 18.45 2.22
C LEU A 444 1.53 19.95 2.29
N ALA A 445 0.90 20.50 1.24
CA ALA A 445 0.49 21.90 1.19
C ALA A 445 -0.47 22.28 2.32
N ASP A 446 -1.32 21.36 2.72
CA ASP A 446 -2.29 21.50 3.80
C ASP A 446 -1.67 21.43 5.21
N ARG A 447 -0.35 21.29 5.27
CA ARG A 447 0.39 21.05 6.53
C ARG A 447 -0.16 19.85 7.33
N ALA A 448 -0.75 18.87 6.64
CA ALA A 448 -1.33 17.69 7.27
C ALA A 448 -0.26 16.81 7.94
N TRP A 449 1.00 16.93 7.51
CA TRP A 449 2.12 16.20 8.08
C TRP A 449 2.70 16.96 9.27
N SER A 450 2.34 16.54 10.48
CA SER A 450 2.92 17.09 11.71
C SER A 450 4.41 16.72 11.80
N ARG A 451 5.15 17.44 12.65
CA ARG A 451 6.58 17.15 12.86
C ARG A 451 6.83 15.72 13.32
N GLU A 452 5.89 15.14 14.07
CA GLU A 452 5.99 13.77 14.60
C GLU A 452 5.64 12.71 13.54
N SER A 453 4.66 13.00 12.67
CA SER A 453 4.19 12.05 11.64
C SER A 453 4.95 12.15 10.31
N ALA A 454 5.62 13.29 10.02
CA ALA A 454 6.24 13.56 8.72
C ALA A 454 7.23 12.48 8.28
N VAL A 455 8.11 11.99 9.17
CA VAL A 455 9.11 10.96 8.82
C VAL A 455 8.43 9.65 8.40
N PHE A 456 7.37 9.25 9.08
CA PHE A 456 6.65 8.01 8.78
C PHE A 456 5.90 8.12 7.45
N ARG A 457 5.27 9.27 7.19
CA ARG A 457 4.54 9.53 5.94
C ARG A 457 5.49 9.62 4.75
N VAL A 458 6.61 10.34 4.89
CA VAL A 458 7.65 10.36 3.85
C VAL A 458 8.21 8.97 3.60
N THR A 459 8.42 8.15 4.65
CA THR A 459 8.80 6.74 4.46
C THR A 459 7.75 5.98 3.68
N GLY A 460 6.46 6.17 3.98
CA GLY A 460 5.35 5.55 3.25
C GLY A 460 5.35 5.94 1.77
N VAL A 461 5.46 7.23 1.47
CA VAL A 461 5.53 7.75 0.09
C VAL A 461 6.74 7.18 -0.65
N LEU A 462 7.93 7.19 -0.05
CA LEU A 462 9.14 6.61 -0.65
C LEU A 462 9.01 5.09 -0.86
N SER A 463 8.34 4.38 0.04
CA SER A 463 8.08 2.95 -0.11
C SER A 463 7.14 2.65 -1.28
N VAL A 464 6.11 3.47 -1.47
CA VAL A 464 5.18 3.35 -2.60
C VAL A 464 5.91 3.67 -3.91
N ILE A 465 6.65 4.78 -3.98
CA ILE A 465 7.45 5.14 -5.18
C ILE A 465 8.50 4.06 -5.47
N GLY A 466 9.21 3.57 -4.46
CA GLY A 466 10.15 2.45 -4.60
C GLY A 466 9.47 1.18 -5.11
N GLY A 467 8.25 0.90 -4.64
CA GLY A 467 7.40 -0.18 -5.15
C GLY A 467 7.11 -0.04 -6.65
N TRP A 468 6.88 1.17 -7.14
CA TRP A 468 6.64 1.43 -8.57
C TRP A 468 7.85 1.08 -9.45
N PHE A 469 9.06 1.47 -9.04
CA PHE A 469 10.29 1.09 -9.75
C PHE A 469 10.53 -0.42 -9.71
N ILE A 470 10.26 -1.05 -8.57
CA ILE A 470 10.36 -2.50 -8.42
C ILE A 470 9.34 -3.19 -9.33
N THR A 471 8.10 -2.70 -9.40
CA THR A 471 7.07 -3.25 -10.29
C THR A 471 7.53 -3.19 -11.75
N ALA A 472 8.02 -2.04 -12.22
CA ALA A 472 8.51 -1.88 -13.58
C ALA A 472 9.64 -2.87 -13.91
N GLY A 473 10.64 -2.98 -13.03
CA GLY A 473 11.74 -3.93 -13.20
C GLY A 473 11.27 -5.39 -13.17
N VAL A 474 10.44 -5.75 -12.19
CA VAL A 474 9.90 -7.12 -12.09
C VAL A 474 9.03 -7.46 -13.30
N ALA A 475 8.18 -6.55 -13.76
CA ALA A 475 7.34 -6.72 -14.94
C ALA A 475 8.19 -7.01 -16.19
N PHE A 476 9.22 -6.20 -16.42
CA PHE A 476 10.14 -6.39 -17.55
C PHE A 476 10.84 -7.76 -17.50
N PHE A 477 11.53 -8.06 -16.40
CA PHE A 477 12.32 -9.29 -16.30
C PHE A 477 11.45 -10.54 -16.21
N ALA A 478 10.34 -10.50 -15.48
CA ALA A 478 9.45 -11.65 -15.36
C ALA A 478 8.81 -11.99 -16.71
N CYS A 479 8.30 -11.00 -17.45
CA CYS A 479 7.72 -11.23 -18.77
C CYS A 479 8.78 -11.71 -19.77
N ALA A 480 10.00 -11.16 -19.74
CA ALA A 480 11.10 -11.63 -20.58
C ALA A 480 11.41 -13.12 -20.33
N VAL A 481 11.50 -13.52 -19.06
CA VAL A 481 11.77 -14.93 -18.68
C VAL A 481 10.60 -15.85 -19.07
N VAL A 482 9.37 -15.43 -18.81
CA VAL A 482 8.16 -16.21 -19.16
C VAL A 482 8.04 -16.35 -20.68
N CYS A 483 8.25 -15.27 -21.43
CA CYS A 483 8.21 -15.29 -22.89
C CYS A 483 9.30 -16.19 -23.47
N LEU A 484 10.54 -16.11 -22.95
CA LEU A 484 11.65 -16.98 -23.34
C LEU A 484 11.31 -18.46 -23.08
N ALA A 485 10.82 -18.77 -21.90
CA ALA A 485 10.44 -20.13 -21.53
C ALA A 485 9.30 -20.67 -22.43
N MET A 486 8.30 -19.84 -22.74
CA MET A 486 7.18 -20.22 -23.64
C MET A 486 7.63 -20.39 -25.09
N HIS A 487 8.57 -19.57 -25.56
CA HIS A 487 9.10 -19.65 -26.91
C HIS A 487 9.84 -20.99 -27.15
N PHE A 488 10.76 -21.37 -26.24
CA PHE A 488 11.51 -22.65 -26.40
C PHE A 488 10.69 -23.88 -25.98
N GLY A 489 9.81 -23.74 -25.00
CA GLY A 489 9.04 -24.88 -24.50
C GLY A 489 7.73 -25.15 -25.23
N GLY A 490 7.35 -24.27 -26.15
CA GLY A 490 6.14 -24.40 -26.95
C GLY A 490 4.87 -24.61 -26.12
N ILE A 491 3.93 -25.36 -26.67
CA ILE A 491 2.59 -25.58 -26.10
C ILE A 491 2.62 -26.21 -24.70
N VAL A 492 3.60 -27.07 -24.41
CA VAL A 492 3.70 -27.76 -23.11
C VAL A 492 3.97 -26.75 -22.01
N VAL A 493 4.93 -25.85 -22.19
CA VAL A 493 5.29 -24.81 -21.22
C VAL A 493 4.19 -23.76 -21.15
N GLN A 494 3.58 -23.37 -22.27
CA GLN A 494 2.42 -22.46 -22.26
C GLN A 494 1.28 -23.03 -21.41
N SER A 495 0.94 -24.31 -21.56
CA SER A 495 -0.09 -25.00 -20.78
C SER A 495 0.27 -25.07 -19.28
N ALA A 496 1.55 -25.29 -18.96
CA ALA A 496 2.03 -25.31 -17.59
C ALA A 496 1.90 -23.92 -16.92
N PHE A 497 2.22 -22.84 -17.62
CA PHE A 497 2.01 -21.47 -17.09
C PHE A 497 0.53 -21.13 -16.91
N ILE A 498 -0.33 -21.56 -17.82
CA ILE A 498 -1.79 -21.44 -17.68
C ILE A 498 -2.26 -22.11 -16.39
N ALA A 499 -1.86 -23.35 -16.14
CA ALA A 499 -2.19 -24.07 -14.91
C ALA A 499 -1.62 -23.38 -13.65
N LEU A 500 -0.39 -22.87 -13.75
CA LEU A 500 0.28 -22.14 -12.67
C LEU A 500 -0.50 -20.87 -12.25
N VAL A 501 -0.95 -20.07 -13.22
CA VAL A 501 -1.74 -18.85 -12.97
C VAL A 501 -3.04 -19.20 -12.22
N ILE A 502 -3.78 -20.20 -12.72
CA ILE A 502 -5.03 -20.64 -12.09
C ILE A 502 -4.76 -21.07 -10.64
N PHE A 503 -3.71 -21.87 -10.43
CA PHE A 503 -3.32 -22.32 -9.07
C PHE A 503 -2.96 -21.15 -8.15
N MET A 504 -2.18 -20.18 -8.65
CA MET A 504 -1.76 -19.03 -7.85
C MET A 504 -2.94 -18.14 -7.46
N LEU A 505 -3.88 -17.87 -8.37
CA LEU A 505 -5.08 -17.10 -8.11
C LEU A 505 -5.97 -17.75 -7.04
N ILE A 506 -6.18 -19.06 -7.11
CA ILE A 506 -6.95 -19.81 -6.10
C ILE A 506 -6.25 -19.71 -4.73
N ARG A 507 -4.95 -19.98 -4.69
CA ARG A 507 -4.13 -19.95 -3.46
C ARG A 507 -4.11 -18.55 -2.82
N SER A 508 -3.91 -17.51 -3.62
CA SER A 508 -3.91 -16.11 -3.16
C SER A 508 -5.23 -15.73 -2.49
N ASN A 509 -6.34 -16.10 -3.10
CA ASN A 509 -7.66 -15.81 -2.55
C ASN A 509 -7.93 -16.54 -1.22
N ILE A 510 -7.49 -17.80 -1.08
CA ILE A 510 -7.58 -18.56 0.16
C ILE A 510 -6.74 -17.92 1.26
N GLN A 511 -5.50 -17.54 0.97
CA GLN A 511 -4.58 -16.91 1.93
C GLN A 511 -5.09 -15.54 2.38
N TYR A 512 -5.60 -14.74 1.46
CA TYR A 512 -6.20 -13.44 1.75
C TYR A 512 -7.39 -13.56 2.71
N ASN A 513 -8.29 -14.51 2.45
CA ASN A 513 -9.45 -14.73 3.31
C ASN A 513 -9.07 -15.22 4.73
N LYS A 514 -8.00 -16.01 4.86
CA LYS A 514 -7.45 -16.40 6.17
C LYS A 514 -6.92 -15.18 6.95
N LYS A 515 -6.06 -14.37 6.34
CA LYS A 515 -5.52 -13.16 6.96
C LYS A 515 -6.62 -12.18 7.40
N GLN A 516 -7.65 -12.03 6.60
CA GLN A 516 -8.74 -11.11 6.90
C GLN A 516 -9.57 -11.55 8.12
N LYS A 517 -9.76 -12.85 8.34
CA LYS A 517 -10.40 -13.39 9.53
C LYS A 517 -9.59 -13.14 10.81
N GLU A 518 -8.28 -13.11 10.74
CA GLU A 518 -7.39 -12.78 11.86
C GLU A 518 -7.42 -11.29 12.21
N VAL A 519 -7.46 -10.41 11.19
CA VAL A 519 -7.49 -8.94 11.35
C VAL A 519 -8.88 -8.43 11.78
N SER A 520 -9.97 -9.14 11.47
CA SER A 520 -11.35 -8.69 11.75
C SER A 520 -11.79 -8.76 13.21
N LYS A 521 -10.98 -9.32 14.10
CA LYS A 521 -11.17 -9.19 15.56
C LYS A 521 -10.86 -7.76 15.94
N GLY A 522 -11.86 -6.88 15.84
CA GLY A 522 -11.81 -5.44 15.93
C GLY A 522 -10.86 -4.94 17.02
N SER A 523 -9.84 -4.22 16.66
CA SER A 523 -8.83 -3.77 17.60
C SER A 523 -9.41 -2.68 18.50
N THR A 524 -9.22 -2.82 19.80
CA THR A 524 -9.52 -1.80 20.82
C THR A 524 -8.94 -0.45 20.43
N PHE A 525 -7.81 -0.45 19.75
CA PHE A 525 -7.18 0.75 19.19
C PHE A 525 -8.09 1.51 18.19
N GLN A 526 -8.81 0.83 17.30
CA GLN A 526 -9.74 1.49 16.38
C GLN A 526 -10.89 2.17 17.11
N LEU A 527 -11.36 1.58 18.21
CA LEU A 527 -12.39 2.18 19.06
C LEU A 527 -11.84 3.42 19.78
N MET A 528 -10.61 3.37 20.32
CA MET A 528 -9.93 4.54 20.91
C MET A 528 -9.81 5.69 19.91
N MET A 529 -9.44 5.40 18.66
CA MET A 529 -9.25 6.44 17.62
C MET A 529 -10.57 7.04 17.15
N ARG A 530 -11.67 6.31 17.26
CA ARG A 530 -13.02 6.79 16.90
C ARG A 530 -13.70 7.60 17.99
N SER A 531 -13.37 7.36 19.25
CA SER A 531 -13.96 8.09 20.37
C SER A 531 -13.38 9.52 20.44
N ARG A 532 -14.25 10.50 20.68
CA ARG A 532 -13.90 11.88 20.98
C ARG A 532 -13.93 12.18 22.48
N ASP A 533 -14.50 11.27 23.27
CA ASP A 533 -14.57 11.40 24.72
C ASP A 533 -13.26 10.90 25.35
N PRO A 534 -12.47 11.77 26.03
CA PRO A 534 -11.21 11.40 26.65
C PRO A 534 -11.34 10.32 27.73
N GLU A 535 -12.46 10.26 28.45
CA GLU A 535 -12.70 9.26 29.49
C GLU A 535 -12.90 7.86 28.90
N ILE A 536 -13.66 7.78 27.79
CA ILE A 536 -13.82 6.53 27.04
C ILE A 536 -12.48 6.07 26.46
N VAL A 537 -11.68 6.99 25.94
CA VAL A 537 -10.34 6.68 25.44
C VAL A 537 -9.45 6.14 26.54
N TRP A 538 -9.50 6.72 27.73
CA TRP A 538 -8.74 6.26 28.90
C TRP A 538 -9.12 4.84 29.31
N GLU A 539 -10.42 4.54 29.39
CA GLU A 539 -10.88 3.20 29.76
C GLU A 539 -10.48 2.14 28.71
N LEU A 540 -10.55 2.47 27.42
CA LEU A 540 -10.10 1.60 26.34
C LEU A 540 -8.58 1.42 26.37
N LEU A 541 -7.83 2.47 26.69
CA LEU A 541 -6.37 2.42 26.84
C LEU A 541 -5.95 1.49 27.99
N ARG A 542 -6.60 1.63 29.17
CA ARG A 542 -6.35 0.73 30.30
C ARG A 542 -6.49 -0.73 29.90
N ARG A 543 -7.59 -1.09 29.24
CA ARG A 543 -7.83 -2.45 28.75
C ARG A 543 -6.80 -2.89 27.71
N GLN A 544 -6.38 -2.00 26.83
CA GLN A 544 -5.37 -2.31 25.84
C GLN A 544 -4.01 -2.57 26.49
N VAL A 545 -3.58 -1.71 27.38
CA VAL A 545 -2.29 -1.82 28.11
C VAL A 545 -2.26 -3.09 28.94
N SER A 546 -3.33 -3.40 29.69
CA SER A 546 -3.45 -4.65 30.46
C SER A 546 -3.30 -5.88 29.57
N ARG A 547 -4.03 -5.92 28.44
CA ARG A 547 -3.94 -7.02 27.48
C ARG A 547 -2.55 -7.18 26.88
N THR A 548 -1.91 -6.06 26.50
CA THR A 548 -0.54 -6.12 25.95
C THR A 548 0.43 -6.66 26.98
N GLN A 549 0.35 -6.19 28.22
CA GLN A 549 1.27 -6.62 29.30
C GLN A 549 1.07 -8.07 29.69
N SER A 550 -0.19 -8.53 29.86
CA SER A 550 -0.50 -9.93 30.15
C SER A 550 -0.06 -10.85 28.99
N TYR A 551 -0.36 -10.47 27.76
CA TYR A 551 0.09 -11.21 26.57
C TYR A 551 1.62 -11.36 26.52
N VAL A 552 2.37 -10.30 26.81
CA VAL A 552 3.84 -10.34 26.81
C VAL A 552 4.37 -11.24 27.92
N CYS A 553 3.74 -11.26 29.10
CA CYS A 553 4.12 -12.19 30.16
C CYS A 553 3.92 -13.65 29.74
N HIS A 554 2.78 -13.99 29.16
CA HIS A 554 2.53 -15.34 28.63
C HIS A 554 3.49 -15.73 27.52
N PHE A 555 3.72 -14.82 26.57
CA PHE A 555 4.66 -15.04 25.47
C PHE A 555 6.08 -15.25 26.01
N ALA A 556 6.54 -14.38 26.90
CA ALA A 556 7.88 -14.47 27.47
C ALA A 556 8.08 -15.77 28.26
N LEU A 557 7.06 -16.23 28.98
CA LEU A 557 7.07 -17.51 29.68
C LEU A 557 7.17 -18.70 28.70
N ALA A 558 6.38 -18.69 27.64
CA ALA A 558 6.40 -19.74 26.61
C ALA A 558 7.77 -19.84 25.94
N GLU A 559 8.33 -18.69 25.52
CA GLU A 559 9.65 -18.65 24.87
C GLU A 559 10.79 -18.99 25.81
N PHE A 560 10.73 -18.58 27.08
CA PHE A 560 11.69 -19.01 28.11
C PHE A 560 11.74 -20.52 28.22
N ASN A 561 10.58 -21.17 28.31
CA ASN A 561 10.51 -22.63 28.40
C ASN A 561 11.00 -23.31 27.11
N LEU A 562 10.64 -22.78 25.94
CA LEU A 562 11.09 -23.29 24.64
C LEU A 562 12.62 -23.22 24.50
N ILE A 563 13.24 -22.12 24.94
CA ILE A 563 14.69 -21.95 24.94
C ILE A 563 15.36 -22.96 25.89
N MET A 564 14.82 -23.14 27.10
CA MET A 564 15.37 -24.08 28.08
C MET A 564 15.23 -25.54 27.64
N ASP A 565 14.09 -25.91 27.03
CA ASP A 565 13.89 -27.23 26.45
C ASP A 565 14.79 -27.45 25.23
N GLY A 566 14.98 -26.42 24.41
CA GLY A 566 15.91 -26.46 23.28
C GLY A 566 17.37 -26.67 23.69
N LEU A 567 17.79 -26.10 24.83
CA LEU A 567 19.12 -26.36 25.41
C LEU A 567 19.24 -27.77 25.99
N ALA A 568 18.26 -28.18 26.79
CA ALA A 568 18.31 -29.48 27.49
C ALA A 568 18.25 -30.68 26.53
N ASN A 569 17.50 -30.52 25.40
CA ASN A 569 17.30 -31.59 24.40
C ASN A 569 18.13 -31.37 23.13
N GLU A 570 19.02 -30.39 23.08
CA GLU A 570 19.84 -30.01 21.92
C GLU A 570 19.01 -29.80 20.63
N ASN A 571 17.78 -29.24 20.78
CA ASN A 571 16.83 -29.10 19.67
C ASN A 571 17.03 -27.79 18.91
N THR A 572 17.77 -27.87 17.81
CA THR A 572 18.03 -26.71 16.95
C THR A 572 16.77 -26.12 16.31
N ARG A 573 15.67 -26.89 16.11
CA ARG A 573 14.43 -26.39 15.51
C ARG A 573 13.71 -25.47 16.47
N ASP A 574 13.64 -25.82 17.74
CA ASP A 574 12.98 -25.03 18.78
C ASP A 574 13.73 -23.72 19.00
N LEU A 575 15.06 -23.73 19.02
CA LEU A 575 15.89 -22.53 19.16
C LEU A 575 15.78 -21.60 17.94
N ARG A 576 15.69 -22.15 16.73
CA ARG A 576 15.43 -21.35 15.52
C ARG A 576 14.03 -20.78 15.48
N HIS A 577 13.04 -21.53 15.99
CA HIS A 577 11.67 -21.05 16.13
C HIS A 577 11.61 -19.88 17.12
N ALA A 578 12.18 -20.03 18.31
CA ALA A 578 12.26 -18.98 19.31
C ALA A 578 12.91 -17.70 18.75
N ASN A 579 14.04 -17.81 18.04
CA ASN A 579 14.70 -16.66 17.42
C ASN A 579 13.80 -15.92 16.43
N LYS A 580 13.02 -16.64 15.62
CA LYS A 580 12.10 -16.06 14.66
C LYS A 580 10.93 -15.35 15.35
N GLU A 581 10.33 -15.98 16.36
CA GLU A 581 9.19 -15.40 17.07
C GLU A 581 9.60 -14.20 17.92
N LEU A 582 10.76 -14.23 18.61
CA LEU A 582 11.29 -13.09 19.34
C LEU A 582 11.55 -11.88 18.43
N LYS A 583 12.04 -12.10 17.21
CA LYS A 583 12.25 -11.01 16.24
C LYS A 583 10.93 -10.40 15.79
N LYS A 584 9.93 -11.22 15.51
CA LYS A 584 8.59 -10.80 15.09
C LYS A 584 7.90 -10.03 16.23
N GLU A 585 8.02 -10.52 17.46
CA GLU A 585 7.43 -9.91 18.64
C GLU A 585 8.03 -8.55 18.95
N GLN A 586 9.34 -8.39 18.78
CA GLN A 586 10.02 -7.10 18.95
C GLN A 586 9.40 -6.00 18.06
N ASP A 587 9.05 -6.33 16.83
CA ASP A 587 8.42 -5.37 15.91
C ASP A 587 6.94 -5.12 16.26
N MET A 588 6.22 -6.14 16.74
CA MET A 588 4.85 -5.99 17.26
C MET A 588 4.79 -5.07 18.48
N LEU A 589 5.70 -5.22 19.43
CA LEU A 589 5.76 -4.38 20.63
C LEU A 589 6.04 -2.91 20.32
N LYS A 590 6.85 -2.61 19.32
CA LYS A 590 7.05 -1.22 18.84
C LYS A 590 5.74 -0.62 18.34
N LYS A 591 4.93 -1.42 17.63
CA LYS A 591 3.62 -1.00 17.14
C LYS A 591 2.63 -0.77 18.29
N PHE A 592 2.52 -1.71 19.22
CA PHE A 592 1.64 -1.59 20.39
C PHE A 592 2.00 -0.37 21.23
N ARG A 593 3.27 -0.18 21.58
CA ARG A 593 3.75 1.00 22.31
C ARG A 593 3.33 2.31 21.66
N ARG A 594 3.42 2.39 20.33
CA ARG A 594 3.01 3.58 19.59
C ARG A 594 1.51 3.80 19.63
N GLN A 595 0.71 2.75 19.45
CA GLN A 595 -0.75 2.82 19.51
C GLN A 595 -1.24 3.24 20.89
N GLU A 596 -0.65 2.68 21.94
CA GLU A 596 -0.95 3.01 23.32
C GLU A 596 -0.54 4.44 23.69
N MET A 597 0.61 4.91 23.17
CA MET A 597 1.04 6.30 23.38
C MET A 597 0.08 7.30 22.73
N LEU A 598 -0.47 6.99 21.56
CA LEU A 598 -1.51 7.80 20.92
C LEU A 598 -2.79 7.83 21.77
N GLY A 599 -3.16 6.70 22.38
CA GLY A 599 -4.26 6.61 23.33
C GLY A 599 -4.02 7.49 24.56
N LEU A 600 -2.82 7.44 25.14
CA LEU A 600 -2.44 8.24 26.31
C LEU A 600 -2.52 9.76 26.02
N LYS A 601 -2.06 10.20 24.85
CA LYS A 601 -2.16 11.62 24.42
C LYS A 601 -3.61 12.11 24.26
N ARG A 602 -4.57 11.21 24.01
CA ARG A 602 -6.00 11.53 23.86
C ARG A 602 -6.81 11.34 25.13
N SER A 603 -6.24 10.78 26.16
CA SER A 603 -6.83 10.64 27.49
C SER A 603 -6.88 11.99 28.22
N PRO A 604 -7.64 12.14 29.33
CA PRO A 604 -7.66 13.36 30.12
C PRO A 604 -6.25 13.77 30.52
N MET A 605 -5.92 15.06 30.36
CA MET A 605 -4.55 15.56 30.47
C MET A 605 -3.95 15.31 31.87
N GLU A 606 -4.74 15.45 32.91
CA GLU A 606 -4.31 15.20 34.30
C GLU A 606 -3.89 13.75 34.50
N VAL A 607 -4.74 12.81 34.04
CA VAL A 607 -4.49 11.37 34.11
C VAL A 607 -3.29 10.99 33.26
N ALA A 608 -3.19 11.54 32.05
CA ALA A 608 -2.08 11.25 31.14
C ALA A 608 -0.73 11.66 31.75
N ILE A 609 -0.65 12.82 32.42
CA ILE A 609 0.58 13.29 33.07
C ILE A 609 0.91 12.38 34.26
N GLU A 610 -0.06 12.08 35.13
CA GLU A 610 0.13 11.26 36.33
C GLU A 610 0.59 9.83 35.99
N ARG A 611 0.00 9.21 34.95
CA ARG A 611 0.26 7.82 34.58
C ARG A 611 1.40 7.65 33.58
N ASN A 612 1.95 8.72 33.03
CA ASN A 612 3.00 8.69 31.99
C ASN A 612 4.22 7.85 32.38
N THR A 613 4.73 8.06 33.61
CA THR A 613 5.92 7.33 34.11
C THR A 613 5.66 5.82 34.16
N TRP A 614 4.52 5.42 34.68
CA TRP A 614 4.15 4.00 34.82
C TRP A 614 3.85 3.35 33.47
N PHE A 615 3.25 4.08 32.54
CA PHE A 615 3.08 3.65 31.16
C PHE A 615 4.44 3.34 30.51
N HIS A 616 5.39 4.27 30.59
CA HIS A 616 6.71 4.07 30.01
C HIS A 616 7.50 2.96 30.69
N LEU A 617 7.38 2.81 31.99
CA LEU A 617 8.03 1.71 32.70
C LEU A 617 7.47 0.36 32.24
N GLY A 618 6.16 0.19 32.12
CA GLY A 618 5.53 -1.04 31.61
C GLY A 618 5.90 -1.33 30.18
N ALA A 619 5.84 -0.32 29.29
CA ALA A 619 6.23 -0.49 27.89
C ALA A 619 7.72 -0.83 27.72
N ASN A 620 8.59 -0.30 28.58
CA ASN A 620 10.01 -0.66 28.60
C ASN A 620 10.21 -2.09 29.12
N SER A 621 9.49 -2.51 30.16
CA SER A 621 9.55 -3.88 30.69
C SER A 621 9.13 -4.90 29.62
N ASN A 622 8.09 -4.61 28.83
CA ASN A 622 7.73 -5.46 27.69
C ASN A 622 8.90 -5.69 26.73
N GLN A 623 9.66 -4.65 26.40
CA GLN A 623 10.84 -4.77 25.55
C GLN A 623 12.01 -5.48 26.23
N GLN A 624 12.19 -5.25 27.53
CA GLN A 624 13.26 -5.88 28.30
C GLN A 624 13.10 -7.40 28.37
N PHE A 625 11.87 -7.93 28.45
CA PHE A 625 11.63 -9.37 28.37
C PHE A 625 12.21 -9.95 27.07
N ILE A 626 11.93 -9.32 25.93
CA ILE A 626 12.45 -9.79 24.64
C ILE A 626 13.98 -9.71 24.58
N TYR A 627 14.57 -8.64 25.13
CA TYR A 627 16.03 -8.49 25.15
C TYR A 627 16.70 -9.51 26.07
N SER A 628 16.14 -9.81 27.24
CA SER A 628 16.67 -10.81 28.16
C SER A 628 16.60 -12.21 27.54
N LEU A 629 15.48 -12.57 26.92
CA LEU A 629 15.33 -13.84 26.21
C LEU A 629 16.31 -13.98 25.02
N ARG A 630 16.58 -12.90 24.30
CA ARG A 630 17.58 -12.93 23.21
C ARG A 630 19.00 -13.11 23.74
N ARG A 631 19.38 -12.39 24.80
CA ARG A 631 20.69 -12.57 25.42
C ARG A 631 20.89 -13.98 25.99
N MET A 632 19.80 -14.63 26.40
CA MET A 632 19.81 -16.04 26.81
C MET A 632 19.91 -16.96 25.58
N LEU A 633 19.11 -16.71 24.54
CA LEU A 633 19.01 -17.56 23.35
C LEU A 633 20.28 -17.55 22.50
N ASP A 634 20.91 -16.38 22.27
CA ASP A 634 22.02 -16.26 21.32
C ASP A 634 23.21 -17.18 21.67
N PRO A 635 23.74 -17.21 22.90
CA PRO A 635 24.80 -18.15 23.30
C PRO A 635 24.35 -19.62 23.27
N ILE A 636 23.11 -19.91 23.70
CA ILE A 636 22.54 -21.25 23.66
C ILE A 636 22.47 -21.76 22.22
N LYS A 637 21.94 -20.97 21.35
CA LYS A 637 21.77 -21.32 19.94
C LYS A 637 23.13 -21.54 19.25
N GLU A 638 24.10 -20.65 19.49
CA GLU A 638 25.47 -20.83 18.97
C GLU A 638 26.09 -22.13 19.47
N HIS A 639 25.90 -22.45 20.74
CA HIS A 639 26.40 -23.67 21.35
C HIS A 639 25.80 -24.94 20.72
N VAL A 640 24.49 -24.98 20.57
CA VAL A 640 23.76 -26.14 20.02
C VAL A 640 23.94 -26.26 18.50
N ASP A 641 23.91 -25.14 17.74
CA ASP A 641 24.14 -25.18 16.31
C ASP A 641 25.55 -25.68 15.94
N ASN A 642 26.57 -25.45 16.80
CA ASN A 642 27.95 -25.93 16.63
C ASN A 642 28.18 -27.35 17.21
N ASN A 643 27.16 -27.96 17.73
CA ASN A 643 27.22 -29.31 18.30
C ASN A 643 28.32 -29.47 19.37
N PHE A 644 28.43 -28.46 20.27
CA PHE A 644 29.34 -28.51 21.42
C PHE A 644 28.80 -29.44 22.49
N ASN A 645 29.59 -29.68 23.54
CA ASN A 645 29.23 -30.64 24.60
C ASN A 645 27.87 -30.32 25.22
N PRO A 646 26.98 -31.33 25.44
CA PRO A 646 25.65 -31.12 25.99
C PRO A 646 25.69 -30.60 27.43
N LEU A 647 24.58 -29.97 27.85
CA LEU A 647 24.43 -29.51 29.23
C LEU A 647 24.44 -30.70 30.19
N PRO A 648 25.33 -30.74 31.17
CA PRO A 648 25.37 -31.83 32.15
C PRO A 648 24.03 -32.00 32.88
N GLU A 649 23.60 -33.25 33.06
CA GLU A 649 22.31 -33.55 33.70
C GLU A 649 22.21 -32.99 35.14
N GLU A 650 23.36 -32.88 35.84
CA GLU A 650 23.43 -32.23 37.14
C GLU A 650 22.96 -30.78 37.12
N TYR A 651 23.35 -30.01 36.07
CA TYR A 651 22.93 -28.62 35.95
C TYR A 651 21.44 -28.46 35.58
N VAL A 652 20.93 -29.39 34.77
CA VAL A 652 19.49 -29.45 34.47
C VAL A 652 18.69 -29.71 35.74
N LYS A 653 19.10 -30.69 36.58
CA LYS A 653 18.46 -31.00 37.87
C LYS A 653 18.58 -29.87 38.89
N GLU A 654 19.71 -29.18 38.94
CA GLU A 654 19.92 -28.02 39.83
C GLU A 654 19.03 -26.82 39.45
N PHE A 655 18.79 -26.57 38.14
CA PHE A 655 17.99 -25.48 37.67
C PHE A 655 16.48 -25.77 37.63
N ALA A 656 16.05 -27.03 37.55
CA ALA A 656 14.64 -27.40 37.42
C ALA A 656 13.71 -26.81 38.49
N PRO A 657 14.01 -26.82 39.82
CA PRO A 657 13.14 -26.20 40.81
C PRO A 657 13.05 -24.70 40.68
N ILE A 658 14.14 -24.03 40.26
CA ILE A 658 14.16 -22.58 40.01
C ILE A 658 13.32 -22.25 38.79
N ARG A 659 13.44 -23.03 37.71
CA ARG A 659 12.61 -22.91 36.52
C ARG A 659 11.12 -22.98 36.86
N GLN A 660 10.72 -23.94 37.71
CA GLN A 660 9.33 -24.06 38.12
C GLN A 660 8.86 -22.82 38.88
N LYS A 661 9.65 -22.29 39.83
CA LYS A 661 9.33 -21.05 40.54
C LYS A 661 9.17 -19.86 39.59
N ILE A 662 10.05 -19.75 38.59
CA ILE A 662 9.95 -18.71 37.57
C ILE A 662 8.63 -18.83 36.78
N ASN A 663 8.26 -20.07 36.41
CA ASN A 663 7.00 -20.31 35.70
C ASN A 663 5.78 -19.91 36.54
N ASP A 664 5.74 -20.32 37.80
CA ASP A 664 4.64 -20.02 38.72
C ASP A 664 4.52 -18.49 38.95
N LEU A 665 5.63 -17.79 39.18
CA LEU A 665 5.68 -16.33 39.39
C LEU A 665 5.25 -15.58 38.14
N MET A 666 5.67 -15.98 36.95
CA MET A 666 5.28 -15.38 35.72
C MET A 666 3.80 -15.58 35.40
N GLN A 667 3.27 -16.79 35.68
CA GLN A 667 1.86 -17.09 35.47
C GLN A 667 1.00 -16.24 36.43
N MET A 668 1.31 -16.22 37.73
CA MET A 668 0.60 -15.37 38.69
C MET A 668 0.66 -13.90 38.34
N THR A 669 1.80 -13.42 37.83
CA THR A 669 1.94 -12.04 37.37
C THR A 669 1.03 -11.75 36.18
N ALA A 670 0.99 -12.64 35.20
CA ALA A 670 0.13 -12.50 34.03
C ALA A 670 -1.37 -12.48 34.40
N GLU A 671 -1.79 -13.36 35.31
CA GLU A 671 -3.18 -13.46 35.79
C GLU A 671 -3.61 -12.19 36.56
N GLN A 672 -2.75 -11.63 37.42
CA GLN A 672 -3.07 -10.39 38.12
C GLN A 672 -3.20 -9.20 37.17
N ILE A 673 -2.35 -9.12 36.15
CA ILE A 673 -2.44 -8.06 35.13
C ILE A 673 -3.70 -8.25 34.27
N GLU A 674 -4.05 -9.47 33.89
CA GLU A 674 -5.22 -9.77 33.05
C GLU A 674 -6.54 -9.48 33.75
N THR A 675 -6.62 -9.82 35.04
CA THR A 675 -7.84 -9.65 35.86
C THR A 675 -7.97 -8.24 36.47
N ASP A 676 -6.92 -7.41 36.38
CA ASP A 676 -6.81 -6.11 37.10
C ASP A 676 -7.00 -6.23 38.59
N ARG A 677 -6.60 -7.37 39.19
CA ARG A 677 -6.66 -7.68 40.61
C ARG A 677 -5.27 -7.91 41.16
N TYR A 678 -4.79 -7.02 42.02
CA TYR A 678 -3.43 -7.05 42.55
C TYR A 678 -3.40 -7.45 44.03
N GLU A 679 -4.18 -8.48 44.42
CA GLU A 679 -4.34 -8.90 45.83
C GLU A 679 -3.02 -9.48 46.38
N ASN A 680 -2.37 -10.36 45.66
CA ASN A 680 -1.11 -11.04 46.07
C ASN A 680 0.17 -10.31 45.59
N TYR A 681 0.03 -9.03 45.24
CA TYR A 681 1.12 -8.24 44.68
C TYR A 681 2.40 -8.26 45.51
N ARG A 682 2.29 -8.12 46.88
CA ARG A 682 3.44 -8.09 47.79
C ARG A 682 4.11 -9.46 47.87
N GLU A 683 3.34 -10.53 47.91
CA GLU A 683 3.81 -11.90 47.96
C GLU A 683 4.61 -12.28 46.73
N ILE A 684 4.08 -12.01 45.54
CA ILE A 684 4.79 -12.26 44.28
C ILE A 684 6.13 -11.50 44.21
N LEU A 685 6.16 -10.26 44.68
CA LEU A 685 7.42 -9.50 44.71
C LEU A 685 8.43 -10.06 45.70
N ALA A 686 7.97 -10.54 46.89
CA ALA A 686 8.84 -11.13 47.89
C ALA A 686 9.37 -12.48 47.43
N GLU A 687 8.53 -13.33 46.85
CA GLU A 687 8.94 -14.63 46.29
C GLU A 687 9.90 -14.47 45.09
N ALA A 688 9.68 -13.46 44.26
CA ALA A 688 10.59 -13.11 43.17
C ALA A 688 11.98 -12.68 43.70
N ASP A 689 12.02 -11.92 44.79
CA ASP A 689 13.30 -11.56 45.43
C ASP A 689 13.98 -12.78 46.02
N ALA A 690 13.27 -13.68 46.72
CA ALA A 690 13.80 -14.94 47.24
C ALA A 690 14.34 -15.82 46.10
N CYS A 691 13.63 -15.96 45.00
CA CYS A 691 14.08 -16.72 43.84
C CYS A 691 15.35 -16.10 43.20
N LYS A 692 15.49 -14.79 43.16
CA LYS A 692 16.71 -14.09 42.72
C LYS A 692 17.89 -14.36 43.64
N ASP A 693 17.66 -14.44 44.96
CA ASP A 693 18.70 -14.77 45.91
C ASP A 693 19.15 -16.23 45.74
N GLU A 694 18.22 -17.16 45.51
CA GLU A 694 18.56 -18.58 45.20
C GLU A 694 19.41 -18.66 43.92
N LEU A 695 19.02 -17.94 42.85
CA LEU A 695 19.81 -17.85 41.63
C LEU A 695 21.21 -17.27 41.85
N SER A 696 21.35 -16.30 42.73
CA SER A 696 22.65 -15.72 43.11
C SER A 696 23.54 -16.78 43.83
N VAL A 697 22.96 -17.60 44.69
CA VAL A 697 23.68 -18.70 45.37
C VAL A 697 24.12 -19.75 44.37
N VAL A 698 23.22 -20.23 43.49
CA VAL A 698 23.56 -21.21 42.46
C VAL A 698 24.64 -20.68 41.51
N ARG A 699 24.53 -19.40 41.09
CA ARG A 699 25.52 -18.74 40.25
C ARG A 699 26.91 -18.72 40.92
N LYS A 700 26.97 -18.33 42.19
CA LYS A 700 28.23 -18.30 42.93
C LYS A 700 28.84 -19.67 43.04
N LYS A 701 28.05 -20.72 43.41
CA LYS A 701 28.45 -22.08 43.44
C LYS A 701 28.97 -22.60 42.10
N HIS A 702 28.33 -22.19 41.00
CA HIS A 702 28.78 -22.54 39.65
C HIS A 702 30.08 -21.86 39.25
N ILE A 703 30.30 -20.59 39.61
CA ILE A 703 31.58 -19.88 39.40
C ILE A 703 32.70 -20.59 40.16
N ASP A 704 32.47 -21.02 41.44
CA ASP A 704 33.43 -21.76 42.23
C ASP A 704 33.77 -23.12 41.57
N ARG A 705 32.76 -23.81 41.00
CA ARG A 705 33.01 -25.06 40.22
C ARG A 705 33.91 -24.79 39.01
N ILE A 706 33.65 -23.78 38.22
CA ILE A 706 34.44 -23.39 37.02
C ILE A 706 35.91 -23.17 37.43
N GLN A 707 36.15 -22.45 38.52
CA GLN A 707 37.50 -22.12 38.98
C GLN A 707 38.30 -23.33 39.40
N HIS A 708 37.66 -24.39 39.90
CA HIS A 708 38.30 -25.63 40.36
C HIS A 708 38.33 -26.73 39.32
N THR A 709 37.66 -26.56 38.17
CA THR A 709 37.63 -27.55 37.09
C THR A 709 38.86 -27.40 36.20
N LYS A 710 39.67 -28.46 36.09
CA LYS A 710 40.81 -28.54 35.18
C LYS A 710 40.44 -28.98 33.75
N ASP A 711 39.19 -29.28 33.51
CA ASP A 711 38.71 -29.83 32.27
C ASP A 711 38.21 -28.71 31.35
N ASN A 712 39.03 -28.37 30.34
CA ASN A 712 38.68 -27.33 29.33
C ASN A 712 37.53 -27.75 28.43
N THR A 713 37.15 -29.01 28.38
CA THR A 713 36.06 -29.48 27.47
C THR A 713 34.69 -29.01 27.91
N LEU A 714 34.49 -28.81 29.22
CA LEU A 714 33.24 -28.33 29.80
C LEU A 714 33.16 -26.79 29.94
N MET A 715 34.22 -26.07 29.62
CA MET A 715 34.32 -24.66 29.85
C MET A 715 33.24 -23.87 29.06
N GLN A 716 33.01 -24.23 27.80
CA GLN A 716 32.05 -23.52 26.95
C GLN A 716 30.61 -23.67 27.44
N ILE A 717 30.17 -24.90 27.76
CA ILE A 717 28.82 -25.11 28.27
C ILE A 717 28.63 -24.50 29.66
N SER A 718 29.67 -24.45 30.48
CA SER A 718 29.63 -23.81 31.78
C SER A 718 29.42 -22.29 31.67
N LEU A 719 30.00 -21.65 30.67
CA LEU A 719 29.75 -20.24 30.39
C LEU A 719 28.31 -20.01 29.88
N VAL A 720 27.76 -20.88 29.03
CA VAL A 720 26.38 -20.83 28.60
C VAL A 720 25.43 -20.98 29.81
N TYR A 721 25.68 -21.93 30.71
CA TYR A 721 24.89 -22.12 31.92
C TYR A 721 24.97 -20.89 32.86
N LEU A 722 26.15 -20.29 32.99
CA LEU A 722 26.34 -19.06 33.77
C LEU A 722 25.49 -17.88 33.15
N ASN A 723 25.44 -17.77 31.84
CA ASN A 723 24.59 -16.81 31.15
C ASN A 723 23.11 -17.08 31.42
N VAL A 724 22.66 -18.35 31.38
CA VAL A 724 21.28 -18.74 31.72
C VAL A 724 20.90 -18.29 33.13
N LEU A 725 21.76 -18.54 34.12
CA LEU A 725 21.52 -18.13 35.51
C LEU A 725 21.41 -16.59 35.64
N GLN A 726 22.30 -15.86 34.96
CA GLN A 726 22.31 -14.39 34.97
C GLN A 726 21.08 -13.81 34.30
N GLU A 727 20.72 -14.29 33.09
CA GLU A 727 19.55 -13.75 32.37
C GLU A 727 18.24 -14.18 33.03
N SER A 728 18.17 -15.34 33.73
CA SER A 728 17.02 -15.72 34.54
C SER A 728 16.81 -14.77 35.73
N GLN A 729 17.88 -14.26 36.34
CA GLN A 729 17.82 -13.25 37.39
C GLN A 729 17.32 -11.93 36.87
N GLU A 730 17.79 -11.53 35.68
CA GLU A 730 17.31 -10.31 35.00
C GLU A 730 15.84 -10.43 34.58
N PHE A 731 15.42 -11.61 34.08
CA PHE A 731 14.04 -11.91 33.71
C PHE A 731 13.07 -11.71 34.88
N LEU A 732 13.42 -12.17 36.07
CA LEU A 732 12.65 -11.93 37.31
C LEU A 732 12.64 -10.42 37.67
N SER A 733 13.75 -9.72 37.46
CA SER A 733 13.81 -8.27 37.72
C SER A 733 12.85 -7.50 36.82
N VAL A 734 12.80 -7.87 35.53
CA VAL A 734 11.88 -7.30 34.54
C VAL A 734 10.42 -7.61 34.92
N MET A 735 10.11 -8.84 35.35
CA MET A 735 8.78 -9.24 35.83
C MET A 735 8.31 -8.34 36.97
N ARG A 736 9.18 -8.10 37.96
CA ARG A 736 8.87 -7.22 39.10
C ARG A 736 8.58 -5.78 38.68
N HIS A 737 9.36 -5.24 37.75
CA HIS A 737 9.12 -3.90 37.18
C HIS A 737 7.80 -3.86 36.42
N GLN A 738 7.49 -4.90 35.66
CA GLN A 738 6.25 -5.04 34.93
C GLN A 738 5.03 -5.03 35.86
N LEU A 739 5.06 -5.87 36.91
CA LEU A 739 3.97 -5.95 37.85
C LEU A 739 3.76 -4.63 38.62
N ARG A 740 4.85 -3.95 39.02
CA ARG A 740 4.77 -2.62 39.65
C ARG A 740 4.17 -1.56 38.73
N ALA A 741 4.62 -1.55 37.47
CA ALA A 741 4.14 -0.60 36.48
C ALA A 741 2.65 -0.85 36.17
N ALA A 742 2.25 -2.09 36.00
CA ALA A 742 0.87 -2.48 35.74
C ALA A 742 -0.06 -2.02 36.87
N LYS A 743 0.26 -2.37 38.12
CA LYS A 743 -0.53 -1.96 39.27
C LYS A 743 -0.68 -0.44 39.36
N LYS A 744 0.45 0.30 39.28
CA LYS A 744 0.46 1.76 39.40
C LYS A 744 -0.22 2.47 38.24
N PHE A 745 -0.20 1.90 37.03
CA PHE A 745 -0.92 2.44 35.89
C PHE A 745 -2.43 2.25 36.05
N MET A 746 -2.87 1.14 36.68
CA MET A 746 -4.28 0.81 36.89
C MET A 746 -4.91 1.40 38.15
N GLU A 747 -4.12 1.87 39.11
CA GLU A 747 -4.67 2.56 40.32
C GLU A 747 -5.66 3.66 39.91
N LYS A 748 -6.78 3.79 40.67
CA LYS A 748 -7.80 4.82 40.43
C LYS A 748 -7.34 6.19 40.84
#